data_587949d7b28acd28317133b1dc70e3d3
#
_entry.id   587949d7b28acd28317133b1dc70e3d3
#
_cell.length_a   1.000
_cell.length_b   1.000
_cell.length_c   1.000
_cell.angle_alpha   90.00
_cell.angle_beta   90.00
_cell.angle_gamma   90.00
#
_symmetry.space_group_name_H-M   'P 1'
#
loop_
_entity.id
_entity.type
_entity.pdbx_description
1 polymer ?
#
loop_
_entity_poly.entity_id
_entity_poly.type
_entity_poly.pdbx_seq_one_letter_code
_entity_poly.pdbx_strand_id
1 'polypeptide(L)'
;MDRRTDYGVGVTSKSMPKPPRDSASAPEPSSSAPSAAGAPAAPAAAVEPVDLSGLVYGRIPIENVSPSVLCGRRPATALPGEDIRIAATVYREGHDALGVTAVLRDPQGREHQRTAMSLSAPGTDRYEGWVRPDAEGEWSFTVEGWGDLYETWRHAAEIKLGVGQDVELMMDEGVVVFERAASEAERPESQRRLLGEIAEQLKDRSIPASQRFARAADRSVLEIVAASPIRSLVTSSEPLPLRVERDAAGRGAWYEFFPRSEGAVRDETTGGFRSGTFRTAAERLPAVADMGFDVLYMPPIHPIGHAHRKGPNNTLHAGPNDPGSPWAIGSEDGGHDAIHPDLGTFDDFDDFVARARELGLEVALDLALQASPDHPWVQQHPEWFTTRADGTIAYAENPPKKYQDIYPINFDNDPEGLCREVLRIVQLWISHGVRIFRVDNPHTKPLWFWEWLLDRVRKIDDGVVFLAEAFTRPAMMQGLAKAGFQQSYSYFTWRNAKWELEEYLEEITRATAAQYRPNFFVNTPDILTSYFVEGGRPAFKIRAAIAATASPLWGMYAGYELYENVQRPGAEESIDSEKFEYRPRDFKDAEVRGDSLAPYVRRLNQLRHEHPALGDLQNLTLHPTDDDAILCFSKTKTVQGPDGEHEDTLIVVANTDPHSVRTANIELDLEALRLAPQDRAEDGTFAADELLTGESWSWGDRVWVRLDPFYEPVHIVSVRRRR
;
A
#
# COMPACT_ATOMS: atom_id res chain seq x y z
N MET A 1 34.36 -2.44 -21.76
CA MET A 1 35.23 -1.27 -21.50
C MET A 1 34.99 -0.81 -20.09
N ASP A 2 35.95 -1.09 -19.25
CA ASP A 2 35.96 -0.87 -17.79
C ASP A 2 35.91 0.61 -17.41
N ARG A 3 35.11 0.95 -16.42
CA ARG A 3 35.39 1.98 -15.42
C ARG A 3 34.52 1.77 -14.17
N ARG A 4 35.06 0.99 -13.25
CA ARG A 4 34.64 1.01 -11.85
C ARG A 4 35.21 2.27 -11.20
N THR A 5 34.40 3.05 -10.51
CA THR A 5 34.86 4.05 -9.54
C THR A 5 34.45 3.57 -8.15
N ASP A 6 35.44 3.06 -7.44
CA ASP A 6 35.39 2.77 -6.01
C ASP A 6 35.24 4.07 -5.20
N TYR A 7 34.23 4.13 -4.36
CA TYR A 7 34.23 4.99 -3.17
C TYR A 7 34.23 4.12 -1.92
N GLY A 8 35.42 3.74 -1.50
CA GLY A 8 35.63 3.15 -0.20
C GLY A 8 35.63 4.22 0.89
N VAL A 9 34.65 4.20 1.79
CA VAL A 9 34.69 4.94 3.05
C VAL A 9 35.19 3.98 4.13
N GLY A 10 36.49 4.08 4.42
CA GLY A 10 37.10 3.38 5.53
C GLY A 10 36.72 4.03 6.86
N VAL A 11 35.96 3.32 7.69
CA VAL A 11 35.74 3.68 9.08
C VAL A 11 36.92 3.14 9.91
N THR A 12 37.90 4.01 10.21
CA THR A 12 38.92 3.73 11.19
C THR A 12 38.38 4.06 12.61
N SER A 13 38.23 3.05 13.43
CA SER A 13 37.99 3.18 14.86
C SER A 13 39.19 3.85 15.52
N LYS A 14 39.05 5.12 15.93
CA LYS A 14 39.97 5.77 16.85
C LYS A 14 39.42 5.66 18.27
N SER A 15 40.12 4.88 19.09
CA SER A 15 39.94 4.84 20.54
C SER A 15 40.17 6.22 21.18
N MET A 16 39.21 6.69 21.97
CA MET A 16 39.37 7.88 22.81
C MET A 16 40.39 7.64 23.92
N PRO A 17 41.26 8.60 24.23
CA PRO A 17 42.18 8.52 25.33
C PRO A 17 41.46 8.79 26.68
N LYS A 18 41.78 8.01 27.70
CA LYS A 18 41.37 8.24 29.07
C LYS A 18 41.96 9.54 29.60
N PRO A 19 41.24 10.32 30.43
CA PRO A 19 41.79 11.49 31.09
C PRO A 19 42.76 11.08 32.23
N PRO A 20 43.80 11.89 32.49
CA PRO A 20 44.77 11.60 33.55
C PRO A 20 44.15 11.83 34.93
N ARG A 21 44.50 10.94 35.84
CA ARG A 21 44.28 11.14 37.28
C ARG A 21 45.36 12.06 37.81
N ASP A 22 44.98 13.25 38.27
CA ASP A 22 45.82 14.04 39.13
C ASP A 22 45.21 14.16 40.53
N SER A 23 45.97 13.69 41.48
CA SER A 23 45.75 13.82 42.89
C SER A 23 46.23 15.21 43.33
N ALA A 24 45.32 16.04 43.82
CA ALA A 24 45.71 17.20 44.62
C ALA A 24 44.79 17.34 45.83
N SER A 25 45.44 17.29 46.97
CA SER A 25 44.95 17.47 48.34
C SER A 25 44.28 18.82 48.57
N ALA A 26 43.17 18.79 49.29
CA ALA A 26 42.48 19.99 49.78
C ALA A 26 43.27 20.68 50.92
N PRO A 27 43.27 22.01 51.00
CA PRO A 27 43.68 22.73 52.18
C PRO A 27 42.48 23.04 53.05
N GLU A 28 42.71 22.96 54.37
CA GLU A 28 41.79 23.31 55.44
C GLU A 28 41.46 24.83 55.52
N PRO A 29 40.27 25.20 56.09
CA PRO A 29 39.85 26.58 56.13
C PRO A 29 40.44 27.34 57.30
N SER A 30 41.14 28.43 57.03
CA SER A 30 41.54 29.41 58.07
C SER A 30 40.45 30.43 58.32
N SER A 31 40.06 30.55 59.57
CA SER A 31 39.18 31.56 60.14
C SER A 31 39.80 32.96 60.14
N SER A 32 39.08 33.95 59.62
CA SER A 32 39.00 35.27 60.24
C SER A 32 38.09 36.19 59.39
N ALA A 33 36.97 36.62 60.00
CA ALA A 33 36.16 37.69 59.49
C ALA A 33 36.77 39.04 59.86
N PRO A 34 36.50 40.09 59.08
CA PRO A 34 35.97 41.29 59.71
C PRO A 34 34.64 41.76 59.08
N SER A 35 33.80 42.15 60.01
CA SER A 35 32.56 42.91 59.82
C SER A 35 32.76 44.15 58.94
N ALA A 36 31.98 44.27 57.88
CA ALA A 36 31.76 45.56 57.20
C ALA A 36 30.24 45.80 57.00
N ALA A 37 29.85 46.95 57.42
CA ALA A 37 28.51 47.48 57.52
C ALA A 37 27.73 47.46 56.23
N GLY A 38 26.40 47.38 56.39
CA GLY A 38 25.38 47.29 55.36
C GLY A 38 25.44 48.30 54.21
N ALA A 39 25.38 47.76 53.00
CA ALA A 39 24.85 48.48 51.91
C ALA A 39 23.37 48.06 51.73
N PRO A 40 22.47 48.98 51.33
CA PRO A 40 21.06 48.67 51.16
C PRO A 40 20.92 47.64 49.99
N ALA A 41 20.16 46.58 50.23
CA ALA A 41 19.81 45.61 49.20
C ALA A 41 19.15 46.33 48.03
N ALA A 42 19.71 46.19 46.86
CA ALA A 42 19.05 46.62 45.64
C ALA A 42 17.64 45.95 45.57
N PRO A 43 16.61 46.65 45.12
CA PRO A 43 15.30 46.05 44.96
C PRO A 43 15.44 44.85 44.02
N ALA A 44 14.93 43.69 44.46
CA ALA A 44 14.85 42.51 43.61
C ALA A 44 14.15 42.93 42.31
N ALA A 45 14.87 42.84 41.16
CA ALA A 45 14.28 43.07 39.88
C ALA A 45 13.06 42.15 39.78
N ALA A 46 11.90 42.73 39.48
CA ALA A 46 10.72 41.92 39.21
C ALA A 46 11.06 40.94 38.12
N VAL A 47 11.03 39.65 38.44
CA VAL A 47 11.27 38.59 37.46
C VAL A 47 10.11 38.69 36.48
N GLU A 48 10.40 39.07 35.22
CA GLU A 48 9.38 39.09 34.19
C GLU A 48 8.78 37.69 34.08
N PRO A 49 7.45 37.55 33.91
CA PRO A 49 6.84 36.23 33.69
C PRO A 49 7.47 35.58 32.48
N VAL A 50 7.93 34.34 32.64
CA VAL A 50 8.48 33.52 31.51
C VAL A 50 7.32 33.23 30.57
N ASP A 51 7.36 33.76 29.38
CA ASP A 51 6.41 33.40 28.30
C ASP A 51 6.87 32.10 27.62
N LEU A 52 6.08 31.05 27.80
CA LEU A 52 6.29 29.74 27.15
C LEU A 52 5.37 29.54 25.95
N SER A 53 4.55 30.55 25.58
CA SER A 53 3.71 30.51 24.38
C SER A 53 4.59 30.57 23.14
N GLY A 54 4.36 29.71 22.17
CA GLY A 54 5.17 29.64 20.94
C GLY A 54 6.34 28.66 20.98
N LEU A 55 6.49 27.92 22.06
CA LEU A 55 7.39 26.76 22.04
C LEU A 55 6.80 25.66 21.15
N VAL A 56 7.66 25.07 20.30
CA VAL A 56 7.27 24.02 19.35
C VAL A 56 7.12 22.67 20.07
N TYR A 57 7.98 22.40 21.04
CA TYR A 57 7.94 21.14 21.77
C TYR A 57 6.96 21.18 22.92
N GLY A 58 6.10 20.15 22.99
CA GLY A 58 5.36 19.82 24.19
C GLY A 58 6.27 19.26 25.29
N ARG A 59 5.69 18.86 26.44
CA ARG A 59 6.46 18.32 27.59
C ARG A 59 7.24 17.07 27.23
N ILE A 60 6.71 16.25 26.33
CA ILE A 60 7.38 15.08 25.72
C ILE A 60 7.43 15.35 24.22
N PRO A 61 8.62 15.51 23.62
CA PRO A 61 8.80 15.68 22.20
C PRO A 61 8.26 14.50 21.39
N ILE A 62 7.50 14.82 20.33
CA ILE A 62 6.97 13.85 19.36
C ILE A 62 7.32 14.36 17.97
N GLU A 63 8.11 13.59 17.23
CA GLU A 63 8.62 13.95 15.92
C GLU A 63 8.38 12.85 14.90
N ASN A 64 8.48 13.19 13.62
CA ASN A 64 8.42 12.24 12.51
C ASN A 64 7.22 11.29 12.58
N VAL A 65 6.04 11.83 12.93
CA VAL A 65 4.80 11.05 12.94
C VAL A 65 4.48 10.61 11.51
N SER A 66 4.26 9.32 11.33
CA SER A 66 3.92 8.73 10.04
C SER A 66 2.73 7.78 10.18
N PRO A 67 1.91 7.64 9.10
CA PRO A 67 2.08 8.24 7.79
C PRO A 67 1.76 9.74 7.77
N SER A 68 2.51 10.50 6.97
CA SER A 68 2.30 11.94 6.78
C SER A 68 2.50 12.33 5.32
N VAL A 69 1.42 12.58 4.62
CA VAL A 69 1.44 12.93 3.19
C VAL A 69 1.50 14.44 3.03
N LEU A 70 2.52 14.97 2.34
CA LEU A 70 2.78 16.40 2.17
C LEU A 70 2.70 17.18 3.50
N CYS A 71 3.34 16.65 4.55
CA CYS A 71 3.31 17.23 5.91
C CYS A 71 1.89 17.37 6.48
N GLY A 72 1.03 16.35 6.28
CA GLY A 72 -0.36 16.36 6.76
C GLY A 72 -1.36 17.20 5.96
N ARG A 73 -0.91 17.82 4.84
CA ARG A 73 -1.82 18.61 3.97
C ARG A 73 -2.72 17.73 3.09
N ARG A 74 -2.33 16.48 2.89
CA ARG A 74 -3.14 15.45 2.22
C ARG A 74 -3.32 14.26 3.14
N PRO A 75 -4.45 13.57 3.08
CA PRO A 75 -4.67 12.38 3.88
C PRO A 75 -3.75 11.22 3.41
N ALA A 76 -3.29 10.42 4.36
CA ALA A 76 -2.92 9.06 4.07
C ALA A 76 -4.18 8.26 3.68
N THR A 77 -4.02 7.11 3.01
CA THR A 77 -5.16 6.30 2.55
C THR A 77 -5.20 4.94 3.24
N ALA A 78 -6.40 4.47 3.51
CA ALA A 78 -6.69 3.17 4.08
C ALA A 78 -7.95 2.56 3.45
N LEU A 79 -8.23 1.30 3.78
CA LEU A 79 -9.49 0.61 3.46
C LEU A 79 -10.16 0.15 4.76
N PRO A 80 -11.48 -0.11 4.74
CA PRO A 80 -12.15 -0.66 5.91
C PRO A 80 -11.50 -1.98 6.35
N GLY A 81 -11.18 -2.08 7.65
CA GLY A 81 -10.54 -3.25 8.23
C GLY A 81 -9.09 -3.49 7.82
N GLU A 82 -8.42 -2.54 7.19
CA GLU A 82 -6.99 -2.59 6.90
C GLU A 82 -6.16 -2.18 8.12
N ASP A 83 -5.10 -2.93 8.41
CA ASP A 83 -4.14 -2.56 9.46
C ASP A 83 -3.17 -1.49 8.94
N ILE A 84 -3.19 -0.32 9.57
CA ILE A 84 -2.35 0.82 9.21
C ILE A 84 -1.26 1.01 10.28
N ARG A 85 -0.01 0.99 9.85
CA ARG A 85 1.13 1.23 10.72
C ARG A 85 1.28 2.71 11.03
N ILE A 86 1.21 3.06 12.31
CA ILE A 86 1.53 4.39 12.84
C ILE A 86 2.90 4.31 13.49
N ALA A 87 3.76 5.28 13.20
CA ALA A 87 5.08 5.37 13.83
C ALA A 87 5.44 6.80 14.18
N ALA A 88 6.22 6.99 15.25
CA ALA A 88 6.71 8.29 15.68
C ALA A 88 8.04 8.17 16.42
N THR A 89 8.86 9.20 16.38
CA THR A 89 10.03 9.35 17.25
C THR A 89 9.59 10.11 18.49
N VAL A 90 9.69 9.45 19.68
CA VAL A 90 9.23 10.01 20.96
C VAL A 90 10.31 9.83 22.00
N TYR A 91 10.70 10.89 22.66
CA TYR A 91 11.78 10.87 23.66
C TYR A 91 11.53 11.87 24.79
N ARG A 92 12.26 11.71 25.88
CA ARG A 92 12.26 12.67 27.00
C ARG A 92 13.63 12.73 27.67
N GLU A 93 13.84 13.75 28.46
CA GLU A 93 15.00 13.89 29.33
C GLU A 93 14.94 12.89 30.50
N GLY A 94 16.12 12.53 31.04
CA GLY A 94 16.27 11.67 32.22
C GLY A 94 16.17 10.19 31.90
N HIS A 95 15.77 9.41 32.89
CA HIS A 95 15.74 7.92 32.83
C HIS A 95 14.36 7.34 33.13
N ASP A 96 13.35 8.18 33.28
CA ASP A 96 11.98 7.72 33.55
C ASP A 96 11.39 7.00 32.35
N ALA A 97 10.60 6.00 32.62
CA ALA A 97 9.93 5.23 31.58
C ALA A 97 8.95 6.09 30.77
N LEU A 98 8.90 5.81 29.48
CA LEU A 98 8.08 6.51 28.49
C LEU A 98 7.12 5.53 27.86
N GLY A 99 5.85 5.90 27.80
CA GLY A 99 4.83 5.20 27.03
C GLY A 99 4.41 6.01 25.81
N VAL A 100 4.06 5.32 24.73
CA VAL A 100 3.60 5.92 23.49
C VAL A 100 2.32 5.23 23.03
N THR A 101 1.34 6.01 22.54
CA THR A 101 0.03 5.50 22.16
C THR A 101 -0.42 6.15 20.85
N ALA A 102 -0.86 5.36 19.88
CA ALA A 102 -1.60 5.85 18.72
C ALA A 102 -3.08 5.93 19.04
N VAL A 103 -3.73 7.03 18.68
CA VAL A 103 -5.16 7.27 18.88
C VAL A 103 -5.81 7.52 17.54
N LEU A 104 -6.70 6.64 17.13
CA LEU A 104 -7.51 6.74 15.92
C LEU A 104 -8.87 7.36 16.26
N ARG A 105 -9.31 8.33 15.44
CA ARG A 105 -10.60 9.01 15.58
C ARG A 105 -11.45 8.81 14.33
N ASP A 106 -12.72 8.52 14.55
CA ASP A 106 -13.70 8.34 13.49
C ASP A 106 -14.05 9.68 12.77
N PRO A 107 -14.83 9.65 11.67
CA PRO A 107 -15.25 10.85 10.96
C PRO A 107 -16.04 11.87 11.79
N GLN A 108 -16.57 11.48 12.95
CA GLN A 108 -17.25 12.37 13.90
C GLN A 108 -16.29 12.92 14.97
N GLY A 109 -14.98 12.59 14.88
CA GLY A 109 -13.95 13.03 15.83
C GLY A 109 -13.94 12.25 17.15
N ARG A 110 -14.74 11.18 17.29
CA ARG A 110 -14.75 10.33 18.48
C ARG A 110 -13.59 9.35 18.46
N GLU A 111 -13.02 9.08 19.62
CA GLU A 111 -11.98 8.06 19.74
C GLU A 111 -12.58 6.68 19.39
N HIS A 112 -12.01 6.04 18.38
CA HIS A 112 -12.40 4.73 17.91
C HIS A 112 -11.47 3.64 18.45
N GLN A 113 -10.16 3.90 18.40
CA GLN A 113 -9.14 2.95 18.83
C GLN A 113 -7.99 3.66 19.52
N ARG A 114 -7.44 3.01 20.55
CA ARG A 114 -6.23 3.45 21.26
C ARG A 114 -5.28 2.26 21.34
N THR A 115 -4.11 2.38 20.74
CA THR A 115 -3.14 1.28 20.63
C THR A 115 -1.80 1.68 21.24
N ALA A 116 -1.28 0.86 22.16
CA ALA A 116 0.08 1.01 22.66
C ALA A 116 1.09 0.81 21.51
N MET A 117 2.07 1.69 21.43
CA MET A 117 3.14 1.60 20.45
C MET A 117 4.39 1.01 21.09
N SER A 118 5.08 0.12 20.39
CA SER A 118 6.31 -0.53 20.84
C SER A 118 7.52 0.11 20.18
N LEU A 119 8.67 0.08 20.88
CA LEU A 119 9.95 0.53 20.34
C LEU A 119 10.37 -0.38 19.18
N SER A 120 10.57 0.16 17.98
CA SER A 120 10.87 -0.61 16.77
C SER A 120 12.26 -1.26 16.80
N ALA A 121 13.23 -0.57 17.44
CA ALA A 121 14.55 -1.11 17.68
C ALA A 121 15.22 -0.41 18.90
N PRO A 122 16.00 -1.11 19.72
CA PRO A 122 16.68 -0.51 20.86
C PRO A 122 17.56 0.69 20.45
N GLY A 123 17.42 1.81 21.18
CA GLY A 123 18.21 3.03 20.97
C GLY A 123 17.80 3.90 19.79
N THR A 124 16.66 3.65 19.18
CA THR A 124 16.14 4.46 18.06
C THR A 124 15.13 5.51 18.47
N ASP A 125 14.54 5.40 19.68
CA ASP A 125 13.39 6.20 20.14
C ASP A 125 12.20 6.20 19.13
N ARG A 126 12.22 5.25 18.20
CA ARG A 126 11.19 5.05 17.18
C ARG A 126 10.17 4.03 17.66
N TYR A 127 8.93 4.47 17.82
CA TYR A 127 7.81 3.65 18.27
C TYR A 127 6.87 3.35 17.10
N GLU A 128 6.31 2.14 17.07
CA GLU A 128 5.36 1.67 16.06
C GLU A 128 4.16 1.00 16.70
N GLY A 129 3.00 1.19 16.09
CA GLY A 129 1.75 0.55 16.50
C GLY A 129 0.78 0.49 15.31
N TRP A 130 -0.29 -0.26 15.45
CA TRP A 130 -1.24 -0.50 14.37
C TRP A 130 -2.62 0.00 14.76
N VAL A 131 -3.30 0.65 13.82
CA VAL A 131 -4.69 1.07 13.96
C VAL A 131 -5.51 0.52 12.80
N ARG A 132 -6.82 0.30 13.04
CA ARG A 132 -7.71 -0.31 12.06
C ARG A 132 -9.03 0.46 12.00
N PRO A 133 -9.25 1.29 10.97
CA PRO A 133 -10.55 1.91 10.72
C PRO A 133 -11.53 0.83 10.23
N ASP A 134 -12.81 0.95 10.60
CA ASP A 134 -13.84 -0.04 10.28
C ASP A 134 -14.88 0.43 9.25
N ALA A 135 -14.84 1.69 8.84
CA ALA A 135 -15.77 2.28 7.89
C ALA A 135 -15.13 3.31 6.98
N GLU A 136 -15.72 3.53 5.82
CA GLU A 136 -15.32 4.59 4.88
C GLU A 136 -15.47 5.98 5.47
N GLY A 137 -14.66 6.94 5.04
CA GLY A 137 -14.77 8.35 5.41
C GLY A 137 -13.47 9.03 5.80
N GLU A 138 -13.61 10.26 6.32
CA GLU A 138 -12.48 11.11 6.73
C GLU A 138 -12.15 10.86 8.20
N TRP A 139 -11.13 10.10 8.46
CA TRP A 139 -10.58 9.77 9.77
C TRP A 139 -9.39 10.65 10.12
N SER A 140 -8.95 10.57 11.36
CA SER A 140 -7.68 11.19 11.78
C SER A 140 -7.00 10.34 12.87
N PHE A 141 -5.70 10.55 13.03
CA PHE A 141 -4.97 9.93 14.12
C PHE A 141 -3.98 10.91 14.76
N THR A 142 -3.67 10.66 16.02
CA THR A 142 -2.63 11.36 16.79
C THR A 142 -1.73 10.34 17.46
N VAL A 143 -0.53 10.79 17.84
CA VAL A 143 0.36 10.03 18.72
C VAL A 143 0.47 10.78 20.05
N GLU A 144 0.28 10.07 21.15
CA GLU A 144 0.47 10.58 22.50
C GLU A 144 1.75 9.98 23.10
N GLY A 145 2.64 10.84 23.59
CA GLY A 145 3.76 10.49 24.45
C GLY A 145 3.46 10.84 25.90
N TRP A 146 3.75 9.93 26.82
CA TRP A 146 3.45 10.13 28.24
C TRP A 146 4.48 9.43 29.15
N GLY A 147 4.69 10.00 30.34
CA GLY A 147 5.53 9.36 31.36
C GLY A 147 4.80 8.19 32.02
N ASP A 148 5.42 7.02 32.04
CA ASP A 148 4.89 5.83 32.69
C ASP A 148 5.32 5.79 34.15
N LEU A 149 4.38 6.17 35.04
CA LEU A 149 4.66 6.23 36.46
C LEU A 149 4.88 4.85 37.08
N TYR A 150 4.13 3.84 36.62
CA TYR A 150 4.26 2.51 37.15
C TYR A 150 5.57 1.86 36.72
N GLU A 151 5.91 1.92 35.45
CA GLU A 151 7.15 1.31 34.96
C GLU A 151 8.39 2.03 35.49
N THR A 152 8.35 3.36 35.62
CA THR A 152 9.40 4.15 36.24
C THR A 152 9.65 3.68 37.70
N TRP A 153 8.59 3.57 38.48
CA TRP A 153 8.67 3.08 39.84
C TRP A 153 9.11 1.61 39.90
N ARG A 154 8.50 0.74 39.13
CA ARG A 154 8.77 -0.71 39.13
C ARG A 154 10.24 -0.99 38.83
N HIS A 155 10.80 -0.36 37.79
CA HIS A 155 12.18 -0.49 37.38
C HIS A 155 13.14 0.01 38.48
N ALA A 156 12.89 1.19 39.05
CA ALA A 156 13.70 1.75 40.13
C ALA A 156 13.65 0.86 41.39
N ALA A 157 12.45 0.39 41.76
CA ALA A 157 12.27 -0.47 42.93
C ALA A 157 12.99 -1.81 42.75
N GLU A 158 12.88 -2.45 41.58
CA GLU A 158 13.56 -3.72 41.29
C GLU A 158 15.08 -3.61 41.48
N ILE A 159 15.70 -2.56 40.94
CA ILE A 159 17.13 -2.32 41.06
C ILE A 159 17.52 -2.04 42.53
N LYS A 160 16.83 -1.09 43.19
CA LYS A 160 17.18 -0.62 44.53
C LYS A 160 16.94 -1.68 45.59
N LEU A 161 15.88 -2.48 45.49
CA LEU A 161 15.63 -3.62 46.35
C LEU A 161 16.75 -4.67 46.23
N GLY A 162 17.19 -4.93 44.98
CA GLY A 162 18.28 -5.88 44.72
C GLY A 162 19.60 -5.54 45.40
N VAL A 163 19.87 -4.24 45.60
CA VAL A 163 21.10 -3.75 46.29
C VAL A 163 20.87 -3.25 47.71
N GLY A 164 19.62 -3.34 48.23
CA GLY A 164 19.26 -2.92 49.58
C GLY A 164 19.29 -1.41 49.81
N GLN A 165 19.10 -0.59 48.75
CA GLN A 165 19.11 0.86 48.82
C GLN A 165 17.66 1.41 48.81
N ASP A 166 17.38 2.39 49.68
CA ASP A 166 16.11 3.14 49.73
C ASP A 166 14.83 2.24 49.77
N VAL A 167 14.96 1.04 50.33
CA VAL A 167 13.96 -0.04 50.24
C VAL A 167 12.56 0.42 50.66
N GLU A 168 12.46 1.02 51.88
CA GLU A 168 11.16 1.48 52.36
C GLU A 168 10.65 2.71 51.58
N LEU A 169 11.55 3.58 51.12
CA LEU A 169 11.18 4.70 50.27
C LEU A 169 10.56 4.22 48.93
N MET A 170 11.12 3.17 48.33
CA MET A 170 10.53 2.57 47.12
C MET A 170 9.13 2.00 47.38
N MET A 171 8.87 1.44 48.56
CA MET A 171 7.50 1.02 48.89
C MET A 171 6.56 2.21 49.06
N ASP A 172 6.99 3.26 49.77
CA ASP A 172 6.22 4.48 49.98
C ASP A 172 5.92 5.21 48.63
N GLU A 173 6.87 5.25 47.68
CA GLU A 173 6.66 5.77 46.34
C GLU A 173 5.66 4.89 45.54
N GLY A 174 5.74 3.56 45.68
CA GLY A 174 4.75 2.65 45.10
C GLY A 174 3.33 2.91 45.59
N VAL A 175 3.19 3.21 46.89
CA VAL A 175 1.88 3.59 47.47
C VAL A 175 1.26 4.76 46.71
N VAL A 176 2.07 5.81 46.43
CA VAL A 176 1.60 7.00 45.73
C VAL A 176 1.11 6.64 44.31
N VAL A 177 1.86 5.78 43.60
CA VAL A 177 1.49 5.34 42.24
C VAL A 177 0.17 4.55 42.26
N PHE A 178 0.03 3.60 43.18
CA PHE A 178 -1.17 2.75 43.26
C PHE A 178 -2.38 3.48 43.81
N GLU A 179 -2.24 4.41 44.77
CA GLU A 179 -3.34 5.27 45.23
C GLU A 179 -3.87 6.17 44.12
N ARG A 180 -2.97 6.75 43.30
CA ARG A 180 -3.35 7.51 42.13
C ARG A 180 -4.16 6.64 41.16
N ALA A 181 -3.68 5.45 40.82
CA ALA A 181 -4.37 4.52 39.92
C ALA A 181 -5.74 4.10 40.47
N ALA A 182 -5.84 3.84 41.78
CA ALA A 182 -7.11 3.50 42.44
C ALA A 182 -8.12 4.67 42.48
N SER A 183 -7.64 5.90 42.39
CA SER A 183 -8.49 7.11 42.35
C SER A 183 -9.05 7.46 40.98
N GLU A 184 -8.54 6.88 39.89
CA GLU A 184 -8.98 7.14 38.50
C GLU A 184 -10.42 6.64 38.28
N ALA A 185 -11.36 7.56 38.14
CA ALA A 185 -12.80 7.24 38.04
C ALA A 185 -13.18 6.38 36.83
N GLU A 186 -12.39 6.48 35.76
CA GLU A 186 -12.60 5.74 34.51
C GLU A 186 -12.25 4.26 34.62
N ARG A 187 -11.46 3.85 35.64
CA ARG A 187 -11.15 2.44 35.87
C ARG A 187 -12.33 1.67 36.42
N PRO A 188 -12.53 0.40 36.01
CA PRO A 188 -13.52 -0.48 36.62
C PRO A 188 -13.34 -0.55 38.15
N GLU A 189 -14.45 -0.59 38.90
CA GLU A 189 -14.42 -0.63 40.36
C GLU A 189 -13.60 -1.79 40.93
N SER A 190 -13.67 -2.96 40.30
CA SER A 190 -12.85 -4.13 40.68
C SER A 190 -11.35 -3.87 40.57
N GLN A 191 -10.91 -3.17 39.55
CA GLN A 191 -9.50 -2.78 39.36
C GLN A 191 -9.09 -1.73 40.38
N ARG A 192 -9.91 -0.68 40.58
CA ARG A 192 -9.65 0.36 41.61
C ARG A 192 -9.48 -0.24 42.99
N ARG A 193 -10.36 -1.20 43.36
CA ARG A 193 -10.28 -1.90 44.65
C ARG A 193 -8.98 -2.68 44.75
N LEU A 194 -8.63 -3.49 43.75
CA LEU A 194 -7.38 -4.28 43.74
C LEU A 194 -6.14 -3.39 43.86
N LEU A 195 -6.06 -2.29 43.11
CA LEU A 195 -4.94 -1.38 43.15
C LEU A 195 -4.87 -0.65 44.52
N GLY A 196 -6.03 -0.33 45.13
CA GLY A 196 -6.08 0.18 46.48
C GLY A 196 -5.62 -0.84 47.54
N GLU A 197 -6.00 -2.12 47.42
CA GLU A 197 -5.52 -3.20 48.29
C GLU A 197 -4.00 -3.38 48.21
N ILE A 198 -3.43 -3.23 46.99
CA ILE A 198 -1.97 -3.26 46.80
C ILE A 198 -1.31 -2.05 47.44
N ALA A 199 -1.88 -0.85 47.34
CA ALA A 199 -1.37 0.32 48.03
C ALA A 199 -1.32 0.11 49.53
N GLU A 200 -2.37 -0.43 50.15
CA GLU A 200 -2.39 -0.76 51.57
C GLU A 200 -1.36 -1.85 51.95
N GLN A 201 -1.18 -2.86 51.10
CA GLN A 201 -0.17 -3.90 51.35
C GLN A 201 1.26 -3.33 51.27
N LEU A 202 1.54 -2.37 50.35
CA LEU A 202 2.82 -1.69 50.24
C LEU A 202 3.17 -0.91 51.52
N LYS A 203 2.17 -0.38 52.26
CA LYS A 203 2.32 0.33 53.54
C LYS A 203 2.66 -0.61 54.69
N ASP A 204 2.27 -1.89 54.60
CA ASP A 204 2.40 -2.85 55.69
C ASP A 204 3.84 -3.30 55.91
N ARG A 205 4.55 -2.62 56.81
CA ARG A 205 5.94 -2.94 57.17
C ARG A 205 6.15 -4.25 57.92
N SER A 206 5.07 -4.95 58.29
CA SER A 206 5.16 -6.29 58.87
C SER A 206 5.47 -7.35 57.81
N ILE A 207 5.24 -7.04 56.54
CA ILE A 207 5.50 -7.88 55.38
C ILE A 207 6.87 -7.47 54.81
N PRO A 208 7.77 -8.43 54.50
CA PRO A 208 9.06 -8.14 53.87
C PRO A 208 8.88 -7.34 52.54
N ALA A 209 9.70 -6.32 52.31
CA ALA A 209 9.60 -5.45 51.15
C ALA A 209 9.64 -6.21 49.82
N SER A 210 10.43 -7.28 49.71
CA SER A 210 10.47 -8.15 48.53
C SER A 210 9.13 -8.84 48.23
N GLN A 211 8.36 -9.22 49.27
CA GLN A 211 7.04 -9.82 49.09
C GLN A 211 5.99 -8.75 48.72
N ARG A 212 6.08 -7.54 49.30
CA ARG A 212 5.23 -6.40 48.94
C ARG A 212 5.43 -6.02 47.48
N PHE A 213 6.69 -5.89 47.05
CA PHE A 213 7.04 -5.60 45.67
C PHE A 213 6.56 -6.71 44.71
N ALA A 214 6.85 -8.00 45.04
CA ALA A 214 6.42 -9.11 44.20
C ALA A 214 4.89 -9.12 43.93
N ARG A 215 4.07 -8.72 44.93
CA ARG A 215 2.64 -8.60 44.76
C ARG A 215 2.26 -7.42 43.84
N ALA A 216 2.93 -6.28 43.97
CA ALA A 216 2.72 -5.10 43.15
C ALA A 216 3.23 -5.28 41.70
N ALA A 217 4.15 -6.20 41.47
CA ALA A 217 4.69 -6.59 40.16
C ALA A 217 4.11 -7.92 39.64
N ASP A 218 3.02 -8.42 40.25
CA ASP A 218 2.35 -9.64 39.81
C ASP A 218 1.76 -9.50 38.40
N ARG A 219 1.73 -10.61 37.65
CA ARG A 219 1.25 -10.64 36.28
C ARG A 219 -0.15 -10.01 36.11
N SER A 220 -1.05 -10.26 37.05
CA SER A 220 -2.40 -9.69 37.04
C SER A 220 -2.40 -8.17 37.16
N VAL A 221 -1.44 -7.60 37.89
CA VAL A 221 -1.28 -6.14 38.00
C VAL A 221 -0.68 -5.56 36.73
N LEU A 222 0.34 -6.23 36.18
CA LEU A 222 0.95 -5.85 34.90
C LEU A 222 -0.10 -5.80 33.78
N GLU A 223 -0.98 -6.79 33.69
CA GLU A 223 -2.05 -6.84 32.70
C GLU A 223 -3.05 -5.68 32.88
N ILE A 224 -3.44 -5.34 34.10
CA ILE A 224 -4.32 -4.21 34.40
C ILE A 224 -3.68 -2.87 34.06
N VAL A 225 -2.40 -2.68 34.42
CA VAL A 225 -1.67 -1.44 34.15
C VAL A 225 -1.35 -1.30 32.66
N ALA A 226 -1.04 -2.40 31.96
CA ALA A 226 -0.85 -2.38 30.52
C ALA A 226 -2.13 -2.00 29.76
N ALA A 227 -3.29 -2.53 30.19
CA ALA A 227 -4.58 -2.20 29.59
C ALA A 227 -5.04 -0.75 29.86
N SER A 228 -4.64 -0.18 31.01
CA SER A 228 -4.93 1.19 31.38
C SER A 228 -3.73 1.80 32.14
N PRO A 229 -2.73 2.35 31.42
CA PRO A 229 -1.49 2.86 32.01
C PRO A 229 -1.71 4.05 32.95
N ILE A 230 -0.85 4.20 33.95
CA ILE A 230 -0.86 5.34 34.88
C ILE A 230 -0.01 6.47 34.28
N ARG A 231 -0.66 7.29 33.46
CA ARG A 231 -0.01 8.28 32.61
C ARG A 231 0.26 9.61 33.34
N SER A 232 1.39 10.23 33.02
CA SER A 232 1.73 11.59 33.43
C SER A 232 2.30 12.39 32.26
N LEU A 233 2.27 13.71 32.35
CA LEU A 233 2.94 14.60 31.40
C LEU A 233 2.53 14.35 29.94
N VAL A 234 1.28 14.01 29.69
CA VAL A 234 0.79 13.63 28.35
C VAL A 234 0.97 14.78 27.35
N THR A 235 1.62 14.49 26.25
CA THR A 235 1.71 15.36 25.07
C THR A 235 1.09 14.64 23.88
N SER A 236 0.28 15.34 23.09
CA SER A 236 -0.31 14.81 21.85
C SER A 236 0.29 15.52 20.64
N SER A 237 0.52 14.79 19.58
CA SER A 237 0.87 15.38 18.28
C SER A 237 -0.34 16.12 17.67
N GLU A 238 -0.09 16.96 16.66
CA GLU A 238 -1.15 17.43 15.80
C GLU A 238 -1.84 16.25 15.09
N PRO A 239 -3.16 16.35 14.85
CA PRO A 239 -3.89 15.30 14.16
C PRO A 239 -3.47 15.22 12.68
N LEU A 240 -3.19 14.02 12.19
CA LEU A 240 -2.93 13.74 10.79
C LEU A 240 -4.16 13.13 10.13
N PRO A 241 -4.52 13.57 8.91
CA PRO A 241 -5.69 13.08 8.22
C PRO A 241 -5.44 11.67 7.64
N LEU A 242 -6.44 10.81 7.75
CA LEU A 242 -6.49 9.48 7.17
C LEU A 242 -7.82 9.33 6.43
N ARG A 243 -7.77 9.03 5.14
CA ARG A 243 -8.97 8.75 4.35
C ARG A 243 -9.15 7.26 4.21
N VAL A 244 -10.32 6.77 4.57
CA VAL A 244 -10.72 5.39 4.37
C VAL A 244 -11.61 5.33 3.13
N GLU A 245 -11.04 4.79 2.05
CA GLU A 245 -11.68 4.65 0.74
C GLU A 245 -12.51 3.36 0.69
N ARG A 246 -13.41 3.22 -0.30
CA ARG A 246 -14.10 1.96 -0.56
C ARG A 246 -13.16 0.84 -0.99
N ASP A 247 -13.55 -0.41 -0.84
CA ASP A 247 -12.69 -1.56 -1.11
C ASP A 247 -12.07 -1.56 -2.51
N ALA A 248 -12.84 -1.26 -3.55
CA ALA A 248 -12.33 -1.22 -4.93
C ALA A 248 -11.21 -0.19 -5.18
N ALA A 249 -11.01 0.76 -4.27
CA ALA A 249 -9.88 1.70 -4.34
C ALA A 249 -8.52 1.06 -4.03
N GLY A 250 -8.52 -0.10 -3.35
CA GLY A 250 -7.26 -0.74 -2.97
C GLY A 250 -7.28 -2.26 -2.95
N ARG A 251 -8.39 -2.90 -3.32
CA ARG A 251 -8.52 -4.36 -3.49
C ARG A 251 -9.21 -4.66 -4.80
N GLY A 252 -8.81 -5.72 -5.48
CA GLY A 252 -9.49 -6.23 -6.66
C GLY A 252 -8.57 -6.83 -7.70
N ALA A 253 -9.14 -7.72 -8.49
CA ALA A 253 -8.53 -8.35 -9.65
C ALA A 253 -9.11 -7.73 -10.93
N TRP A 254 -8.26 -7.31 -11.85
CA TRP A 254 -8.64 -6.59 -13.07
C TRP A 254 -8.43 -7.44 -14.31
N TYR A 255 -9.41 -7.42 -15.20
CA TYR A 255 -9.31 -8.03 -16.52
C TYR A 255 -9.50 -6.97 -17.61
N GLU A 256 -8.52 -6.84 -18.52
CA GLU A 256 -8.57 -5.92 -19.64
C GLU A 256 -8.92 -6.65 -20.91
N PHE A 257 -9.90 -6.14 -21.70
CA PHE A 257 -10.19 -6.61 -23.04
C PHE A 257 -10.71 -5.50 -23.94
N PHE A 258 -10.59 -5.70 -25.26
CA PHE A 258 -11.11 -4.78 -26.28
C PHE A 258 -12.50 -5.23 -26.72
N PRO A 259 -13.58 -4.49 -26.43
CA PRO A 259 -14.94 -4.89 -26.83
C PRO A 259 -15.08 -5.10 -28.32
N ARG A 260 -14.30 -4.37 -29.14
CA ARG A 260 -14.30 -4.50 -30.60
C ARG A 260 -13.81 -5.86 -31.12
N SER A 261 -12.99 -6.60 -30.34
CA SER A 261 -12.50 -7.93 -30.70
C SER A 261 -13.43 -9.04 -30.22
N GLU A 262 -14.21 -8.78 -29.14
CA GLU A 262 -15.11 -9.78 -28.58
C GLU A 262 -16.33 -9.99 -29.49
N GLY A 263 -16.35 -11.12 -30.19
CA GLY A 263 -17.34 -11.42 -31.21
C GLY A 263 -17.05 -10.79 -32.58
N ALA A 264 -15.82 -10.29 -32.81
CA ALA A 264 -15.42 -9.88 -34.16
C ALA A 264 -15.38 -11.09 -35.08
N VAL A 265 -15.91 -10.93 -36.30
CA VAL A 265 -16.00 -11.98 -37.30
C VAL A 265 -15.34 -11.56 -38.61
N ARG A 266 -14.65 -12.51 -39.26
CA ARG A 266 -14.04 -12.27 -40.55
C ARG A 266 -15.15 -12.09 -41.59
N ASP A 267 -15.11 -10.98 -42.33
CA ASP A 267 -15.98 -10.72 -43.45
C ASP A 267 -15.37 -11.33 -44.72
N GLU A 268 -15.98 -12.40 -45.21
CA GLU A 268 -15.52 -13.12 -46.41
C GLU A 268 -15.57 -12.25 -47.68
N THR A 269 -16.40 -11.19 -47.71
CA THR A 269 -16.58 -10.33 -48.87
C THR A 269 -15.45 -9.30 -48.97
N THR A 270 -15.05 -8.70 -47.84
CA THR A 270 -14.01 -7.67 -47.78
C THR A 270 -12.63 -8.23 -47.43
N GLY A 271 -12.57 -9.45 -46.87
CA GLY A 271 -11.36 -10.06 -46.35
C GLY A 271 -10.89 -9.46 -45.00
N GLY A 272 -11.57 -8.41 -44.51
CA GLY A 272 -11.32 -7.78 -43.21
C GLY A 272 -12.13 -8.41 -42.08
N PHE A 273 -12.19 -7.69 -40.94
CA PHE A 273 -13.05 -8.05 -39.83
C PHE A 273 -14.21 -7.05 -39.71
N ARG A 274 -15.35 -7.57 -39.29
CA ARG A 274 -16.43 -6.77 -38.74
C ARG A 274 -16.26 -6.71 -37.24
N SER A 275 -16.33 -5.52 -36.64
CA SER A 275 -16.19 -5.27 -35.22
C SER A 275 -17.15 -6.10 -34.36
N GLY A 276 -16.70 -6.52 -33.22
CA GLY A 276 -17.58 -6.84 -32.09
C GLY A 276 -18.32 -5.59 -31.58
N THR A 277 -19.36 -5.82 -30.81
CA THR A 277 -20.25 -4.80 -30.24
C THR A 277 -20.34 -4.98 -28.72
N PHE A 278 -20.94 -4.04 -27.96
CA PHE A 278 -21.23 -4.24 -26.55
C PHE A 278 -22.10 -5.48 -26.30
N ARG A 279 -23.02 -5.81 -27.22
CA ARG A 279 -23.83 -7.03 -27.10
C ARG A 279 -23.02 -8.29 -27.23
N THR A 280 -22.11 -8.36 -28.20
CA THR A 280 -21.23 -9.54 -28.34
C THR A 280 -20.17 -9.60 -27.23
N ALA A 281 -19.64 -8.47 -26.78
CA ALA A 281 -18.72 -8.39 -25.65
C ALA A 281 -19.37 -8.84 -24.33
N ALA A 282 -20.68 -8.58 -24.15
CA ALA A 282 -21.42 -9.05 -22.98
C ALA A 282 -21.46 -10.58 -22.85
N GLU A 283 -21.29 -11.32 -23.97
CA GLU A 283 -21.21 -12.78 -23.95
C GLU A 283 -19.91 -13.30 -23.27
N ARG A 284 -18.87 -12.47 -23.20
CA ARG A 284 -17.61 -12.79 -22.52
C ARG A 284 -17.68 -12.61 -21.00
N LEU A 285 -18.55 -11.71 -20.50
CA LEU A 285 -18.63 -11.34 -19.08
C LEU A 285 -18.79 -12.53 -18.10
N PRO A 286 -19.65 -13.54 -18.39
CA PRO A 286 -19.78 -14.69 -17.48
C PRO A 286 -18.46 -15.44 -17.25
N ALA A 287 -17.62 -15.57 -18.30
CA ALA A 287 -16.34 -16.26 -18.19
C ALA A 287 -15.28 -15.43 -17.45
N VAL A 288 -15.33 -14.09 -17.56
CA VAL A 288 -14.48 -13.18 -16.78
C VAL A 288 -14.86 -13.25 -15.30
N ALA A 289 -16.16 -13.20 -14.99
CA ALA A 289 -16.66 -13.35 -13.63
C ALA A 289 -16.33 -14.73 -13.03
N ASP A 290 -16.43 -15.82 -13.82
CA ASP A 290 -16.08 -17.17 -13.41
C ASP A 290 -14.59 -17.34 -13.06
N MET A 291 -13.71 -16.57 -13.71
CA MET A 291 -12.30 -16.48 -13.33
C MET A 291 -12.08 -15.69 -12.03
N GLY A 292 -13.11 -15.08 -11.44
CA GLY A 292 -13.07 -14.39 -10.15
C GLY A 292 -12.49 -12.97 -10.23
N PHE A 293 -12.59 -12.30 -11.37
CA PHE A 293 -12.23 -10.89 -11.50
C PHE A 293 -13.31 -9.98 -10.90
N ASP A 294 -12.89 -8.81 -10.42
CA ASP A 294 -13.76 -7.80 -9.79
C ASP A 294 -14.01 -6.62 -10.75
N VAL A 295 -13.02 -6.28 -11.57
CA VAL A 295 -13.05 -5.11 -12.48
C VAL A 295 -12.77 -5.55 -13.89
N LEU A 296 -13.66 -5.09 -14.81
CA LEU A 296 -13.48 -5.20 -16.24
C LEU A 296 -13.02 -3.85 -16.80
N TYR A 297 -11.80 -3.79 -17.29
CA TYR A 297 -11.26 -2.59 -17.91
C TYR A 297 -11.35 -2.67 -19.43
N MET A 298 -11.86 -1.60 -20.03
CA MET A 298 -11.95 -1.42 -21.50
C MET A 298 -11.08 -0.23 -21.93
N PRO A 299 -10.19 -0.42 -22.93
CA PRO A 299 -9.58 0.70 -23.65
C PRO A 299 -10.62 1.67 -24.20
N PRO A 300 -10.21 2.87 -24.69
CA PRO A 300 -11.17 3.87 -25.14
C PRO A 300 -12.22 3.32 -26.11
N ILE A 301 -13.49 3.61 -25.82
CA ILE A 301 -14.66 3.15 -26.60
C ILE A 301 -15.20 4.24 -27.54
N HIS A 302 -14.44 5.31 -27.68
CA HIS A 302 -14.82 6.52 -28.41
C HIS A 302 -14.57 6.39 -29.93
N PRO A 303 -15.17 7.25 -30.78
CA PRO A 303 -14.83 7.34 -32.17
C PRO A 303 -13.33 7.52 -32.41
N ILE A 304 -12.78 6.87 -33.43
CA ILE A 304 -11.35 6.85 -33.75
C ILE A 304 -11.12 7.71 -35.02
N GLY A 305 -10.08 8.57 -34.96
CA GLY A 305 -9.70 9.43 -36.09
C GLY A 305 -9.30 8.66 -37.35
N HIS A 306 -9.43 9.30 -38.48
CA HIS A 306 -9.04 8.79 -39.81
C HIS A 306 -7.67 9.30 -40.24
N ALA A 307 -7.35 10.56 -39.91
CA ALA A 307 -6.08 11.18 -40.25
C ALA A 307 -4.91 10.50 -39.55
N HIS A 308 -3.92 10.07 -40.32
CA HIS A 308 -2.75 9.34 -39.85
C HIS A 308 -3.05 8.04 -39.08
N ARG A 309 -4.23 7.45 -39.35
CA ARG A 309 -4.65 6.19 -38.72
C ARG A 309 -3.57 5.14 -38.86
N LYS A 310 -3.29 4.43 -37.76
CA LYS A 310 -2.33 3.33 -37.75
C LYS A 310 -2.94 2.05 -38.30
N GLY A 311 -2.13 1.33 -39.08
CA GLY A 311 -2.47 -0.02 -39.55
C GLY A 311 -1.82 -1.10 -38.71
N PRO A 312 -1.93 -2.37 -39.14
CA PRO A 312 -1.39 -3.53 -38.42
C PRO A 312 0.03 -3.34 -37.93
N ASN A 313 0.31 -3.80 -36.70
CA ASN A 313 1.62 -3.72 -36.07
C ASN A 313 2.19 -2.27 -36.02
N ASN A 314 1.32 -1.26 -35.86
CA ASN A 314 1.70 0.16 -35.77
C ASN A 314 2.29 0.72 -37.08
N THR A 315 1.90 0.20 -38.23
CA THR A 315 2.33 0.75 -39.52
C THR A 315 1.70 2.13 -39.75
N LEU A 316 2.38 2.98 -40.57
CA LEU A 316 1.93 4.34 -40.86
C LEU A 316 0.82 4.42 -41.92
N HIS A 317 0.44 3.29 -42.50
CA HIS A 317 -0.56 3.19 -43.57
C HIS A 317 -1.62 2.18 -43.16
N ALA A 318 -2.80 2.67 -42.79
CA ALA A 318 -3.94 1.85 -42.53
C ALA A 318 -4.64 1.50 -43.86
N GLY A 319 -5.07 0.23 -43.99
CA GLY A 319 -6.00 -0.21 -45.01
C GLY A 319 -7.42 0.30 -44.70
N PRO A 320 -8.33 0.14 -45.66
CA PRO A 320 -9.72 0.63 -45.50
C PRO A 320 -10.51 -0.08 -44.38
N ASN A 321 -10.07 -1.26 -43.96
CA ASN A 321 -10.71 -2.09 -42.93
C ASN A 321 -9.94 -2.12 -41.60
N ASP A 322 -8.86 -1.36 -41.49
CA ASP A 322 -8.07 -1.32 -40.26
C ASP A 322 -8.73 -0.45 -39.20
N PRO A 323 -8.92 -0.93 -37.97
CA PRO A 323 -9.69 -0.22 -36.96
C PRO A 323 -8.97 1.02 -36.41
N GLY A 324 -7.64 1.10 -36.56
CA GLY A 324 -6.82 2.13 -35.92
C GLY A 324 -6.65 1.94 -34.41
N SER A 325 -5.94 2.87 -33.78
CA SER A 325 -5.72 2.89 -32.34
C SER A 325 -6.91 3.51 -31.60
N PRO A 326 -7.50 2.85 -30.57
CA PRO A 326 -8.58 3.46 -29.77
C PRO A 326 -8.14 4.74 -29.04
N TRP A 327 -6.84 4.89 -28.79
CA TRP A 327 -6.29 6.09 -28.14
C TRP A 327 -6.18 7.30 -29.08
N ALA A 328 -6.39 7.13 -30.39
CA ALA A 328 -6.54 8.24 -31.35
C ALA A 328 -7.99 8.72 -31.37
N ILE A 329 -8.44 9.29 -30.23
CA ILE A 329 -9.85 9.61 -29.97
C ILE A 329 -10.33 10.78 -30.83
N GLY A 330 -11.49 10.61 -31.43
CA GLY A 330 -12.29 11.65 -32.09
C GLY A 330 -12.30 11.56 -33.59
N SER A 331 -13.49 11.69 -34.13
CA SER A 331 -13.81 11.80 -35.57
C SER A 331 -15.03 12.69 -35.77
N GLU A 332 -15.60 12.70 -36.97
CA GLU A 332 -16.87 13.34 -37.24
C GLU A 332 -18.06 12.77 -36.44
N ASP A 333 -17.92 11.54 -35.93
CA ASP A 333 -18.92 10.87 -35.09
C ASP A 333 -18.86 11.31 -33.60
N GLY A 334 -17.88 12.12 -33.18
CA GLY A 334 -17.77 12.66 -31.85
C GLY A 334 -16.38 12.50 -31.21
N GLY A 335 -16.28 12.82 -29.93
CA GLY A 335 -15.06 12.77 -29.12
C GLY A 335 -15.19 11.88 -27.89
N HIS A 336 -14.64 12.36 -26.78
CA HIS A 336 -14.60 11.64 -25.49
C HIS A 336 -15.98 11.43 -24.84
N ASP A 337 -17.01 12.07 -25.35
CA ASP A 337 -18.41 11.99 -24.92
C ASP A 337 -19.29 11.20 -25.88
N ALA A 338 -18.70 10.45 -26.80
CA ALA A 338 -19.41 9.64 -27.80
C ALA A 338 -18.90 8.18 -27.77
N ILE A 339 -19.72 7.27 -28.23
CA ILE A 339 -19.40 5.85 -28.41
C ILE A 339 -19.07 5.62 -29.89
N HIS A 340 -18.03 4.80 -30.16
CA HIS A 340 -17.69 4.37 -31.51
C HIS A 340 -18.90 3.68 -32.16
N PRO A 341 -19.35 4.12 -33.39
CA PRO A 341 -20.56 3.59 -34.00
C PRO A 341 -20.61 2.07 -34.16
N ASP A 342 -19.45 1.44 -34.38
CA ASP A 342 -19.36 -0.03 -34.51
C ASP A 342 -19.61 -0.78 -33.20
N LEU A 343 -19.43 -0.14 -32.03
CA LEU A 343 -19.67 -0.77 -30.74
C LEU A 343 -21.14 -0.77 -30.33
N GLY A 344 -21.92 0.21 -30.82
CA GLY A 344 -23.34 0.35 -30.51
C GLY A 344 -23.72 1.75 -30.02
N THR A 345 -24.79 1.81 -29.27
CA THR A 345 -25.40 3.04 -28.74
C THR A 345 -25.11 3.17 -27.22
N PHE A 346 -25.51 4.31 -26.62
CA PHE A 346 -25.52 4.47 -25.16
C PHE A 346 -26.44 3.45 -24.47
N ASP A 347 -27.59 3.12 -25.06
CA ASP A 347 -28.47 2.07 -24.51
C ASP A 347 -27.77 0.69 -24.49
N ASP A 348 -27.03 0.35 -25.58
CA ASP A 348 -26.24 -0.89 -25.62
C ASP A 348 -25.13 -0.90 -24.58
N PHE A 349 -24.51 0.25 -24.30
CA PHE A 349 -23.49 0.41 -23.25
C PHE A 349 -24.10 0.29 -21.86
N ASP A 350 -25.24 0.92 -21.59
CA ASP A 350 -25.94 0.85 -20.31
C ASP A 350 -26.37 -0.60 -20.00
N ASP A 351 -26.87 -1.33 -21.01
CA ASP A 351 -27.20 -2.75 -20.91
C ASP A 351 -25.94 -3.60 -20.58
N PHE A 352 -24.81 -3.27 -21.21
CA PHE A 352 -23.52 -3.92 -20.95
C PHE A 352 -23.04 -3.69 -19.49
N VAL A 353 -23.08 -2.45 -19.02
CA VAL A 353 -22.70 -2.07 -17.64
C VAL A 353 -23.63 -2.74 -16.63
N ALA A 354 -24.95 -2.76 -16.92
CA ALA A 354 -25.93 -3.44 -16.07
C ALA A 354 -25.62 -4.95 -15.98
N ARG A 355 -25.31 -5.57 -17.12
CA ARG A 355 -24.96 -7.00 -17.17
C ARG A 355 -23.65 -7.32 -16.43
N ALA A 356 -22.64 -6.48 -16.54
CA ALA A 356 -21.39 -6.61 -15.78
C ALA A 356 -21.69 -6.58 -14.26
N ARG A 357 -22.48 -5.60 -13.82
CA ARG A 357 -22.88 -5.45 -12.41
C ARG A 357 -23.68 -6.65 -11.88
N GLU A 358 -24.57 -7.23 -12.68
CA GLU A 358 -25.32 -8.46 -12.31
C GLU A 358 -24.35 -9.63 -12.04
N LEU A 359 -23.21 -9.65 -12.68
CA LEU A 359 -22.17 -10.68 -12.53
C LEU A 359 -21.13 -10.33 -11.45
N GLY A 360 -21.30 -9.20 -10.75
CA GLY A 360 -20.36 -8.74 -9.72
C GLY A 360 -19.11 -8.01 -10.26
N LEU A 361 -19.15 -7.63 -11.56
CA LEU A 361 -18.04 -6.89 -12.19
C LEU A 361 -18.33 -5.39 -12.19
N GLU A 362 -17.35 -4.57 -11.83
CA GLU A 362 -17.37 -3.13 -12.10
C GLU A 362 -16.67 -2.82 -13.43
N VAL A 363 -17.26 -1.91 -14.20
CA VAL A 363 -16.67 -1.48 -15.48
C VAL A 363 -15.74 -0.31 -15.24
N ALA A 364 -14.50 -0.43 -15.71
CA ALA A 364 -13.50 0.63 -15.77
C ALA A 364 -13.36 1.12 -17.22
N LEU A 365 -13.45 2.44 -17.43
CA LEU A 365 -13.18 3.07 -18.73
C LEU A 365 -11.81 3.75 -18.73
N ASP A 366 -11.22 3.81 -19.94
CA ASP A 366 -10.01 4.59 -20.18
C ASP A 366 -10.33 6.08 -20.30
N LEU A 367 -9.66 6.91 -19.53
CA LEU A 367 -9.67 8.36 -19.66
C LEU A 367 -8.33 8.80 -20.29
N ALA A 368 -8.29 8.86 -21.61
CA ALA A 368 -7.13 9.27 -22.38
C ALA A 368 -7.30 10.71 -22.88
N LEU A 369 -6.71 11.69 -22.16
CA LEU A 369 -6.81 13.11 -22.48
C LEU A 369 -5.84 13.48 -23.61
N GLN A 370 -6.23 13.13 -24.82
CA GLN A 370 -5.56 13.39 -26.09
C GLN A 370 -6.58 13.31 -27.23
N ALA A 371 -6.28 13.90 -28.37
CA ALA A 371 -7.21 13.99 -29.50
C ALA A 371 -6.56 13.48 -30.79
N SER A 372 -7.35 12.85 -31.67
CA SER A 372 -6.92 12.66 -33.04
C SER A 372 -6.91 14.01 -33.78
N PRO A 373 -6.26 14.13 -34.96
CA PRO A 373 -6.36 15.31 -35.78
C PRO A 373 -7.80 15.65 -36.23
N ASP A 374 -8.71 14.66 -36.25
CA ASP A 374 -10.11 14.80 -36.68
C ASP A 374 -11.07 15.08 -35.50
N HIS A 375 -10.57 15.16 -34.28
CA HIS A 375 -11.38 15.42 -33.10
C HIS A 375 -12.10 16.77 -33.19
N PRO A 376 -13.40 16.87 -32.80
CA PRO A 376 -14.14 18.13 -32.83
C PRO A 376 -13.44 19.30 -32.14
N TRP A 377 -12.70 19.04 -31.04
CA TRP A 377 -11.94 20.07 -30.32
C TRP A 377 -10.87 20.76 -31.17
N VAL A 378 -10.28 20.09 -32.17
CA VAL A 378 -9.25 20.69 -33.01
C VAL A 378 -9.81 21.91 -33.77
N GLN A 379 -11.09 21.88 -34.12
CA GLN A 379 -11.76 23.00 -34.78
C GLN A 379 -12.46 23.95 -33.81
N GLN A 380 -13.07 23.42 -32.76
CA GLN A 380 -13.89 24.20 -31.81
C GLN A 380 -13.04 24.92 -30.76
N HIS A 381 -11.91 24.30 -30.36
CA HIS A 381 -11.00 24.75 -29.32
C HIS A 381 -9.54 24.63 -29.74
N PRO A 382 -9.11 25.32 -30.82
CA PRO A 382 -7.72 25.25 -31.29
C PRO A 382 -6.70 25.69 -30.20
N GLU A 383 -7.12 26.52 -29.23
CA GLU A 383 -6.34 26.94 -28.08
C GLU A 383 -5.95 25.77 -27.15
N TRP A 384 -6.64 24.63 -27.18
CA TRP A 384 -6.31 23.45 -26.39
C TRP A 384 -5.16 22.62 -26.98
N PHE A 385 -4.54 23.10 -28.06
CA PHE A 385 -3.44 22.43 -28.72
C PHE A 385 -2.22 23.33 -28.86
N THR A 386 -1.04 22.72 -28.95
CA THR A 386 0.23 23.45 -29.13
C THR A 386 0.50 23.64 -30.62
N THR A 387 0.57 24.87 -31.08
CA THR A 387 0.98 25.21 -32.45
C THR A 387 2.50 25.33 -32.53
N ARG A 388 3.10 24.66 -33.52
CA ARG A 388 4.51 24.75 -33.84
C ARG A 388 4.84 26.03 -34.62
N ALA A 389 6.14 26.32 -34.74
CA ALA A 389 6.63 27.51 -35.45
C ALA A 389 6.25 27.55 -36.94
N ASP A 390 5.97 26.41 -37.58
CA ASP A 390 5.51 26.28 -38.95
C ASP A 390 3.96 26.37 -39.10
N GLY A 391 3.25 26.60 -38.00
CA GLY A 391 1.79 26.68 -37.98
C GLY A 391 1.07 25.34 -37.82
N THR A 392 1.78 24.21 -37.79
CA THR A 392 1.17 22.90 -37.59
C THR A 392 0.89 22.65 -36.10
N ILE A 393 -0.08 21.80 -35.78
CA ILE A 393 -0.31 21.32 -34.40
C ILE A 393 0.73 20.27 -34.06
N ALA A 394 1.27 20.33 -32.84
CA ALA A 394 2.20 19.35 -32.34
C ALA A 394 1.50 17.99 -32.12
N TYR A 395 1.99 16.93 -32.73
CA TYR A 395 1.58 15.57 -32.41
C TYR A 395 2.38 15.00 -31.23
N ALA A 396 1.87 13.94 -30.60
CA ALA A 396 2.53 13.27 -29.51
C ALA A 396 3.85 12.62 -29.97
N GLU A 397 4.92 12.83 -29.24
CA GLU A 397 6.22 12.21 -29.51
C GLU A 397 7.02 11.96 -28.23
N ASN A 398 7.77 10.86 -28.22
CA ASN A 398 8.83 10.57 -27.28
C ASN A 398 10.04 10.13 -28.13
N PRO A 399 10.88 11.09 -28.60
CA PRO A 399 11.88 10.85 -29.60
C PRO A 399 12.76 9.62 -29.30
N PRO A 400 12.98 8.75 -30.29
CA PRO A 400 12.59 8.89 -31.70
C PRO A 400 11.16 8.42 -32.05
N LYS A 401 10.36 7.92 -31.06
CA LYS A 401 8.96 7.48 -31.29
C LYS A 401 8.07 8.67 -31.61
N LYS A 402 7.16 8.49 -32.59
CA LYS A 402 6.17 9.49 -33.04
C LYS A 402 4.80 8.87 -33.14
N TYR A 403 3.78 9.59 -32.63
CA TYR A 403 2.37 9.21 -32.66
C TYR A 403 1.60 10.26 -33.45
N GLN A 404 1.69 10.18 -34.78
CA GLN A 404 1.14 11.21 -35.68
C GLN A 404 -0.39 11.27 -35.66
N ASP A 405 -1.03 10.24 -35.19
CA ASP A 405 -2.47 10.09 -35.01
C ASP A 405 -3.00 10.71 -33.71
N ILE A 406 -2.12 11.30 -32.87
CA ILE A 406 -2.46 11.83 -31.54
C ILE A 406 -1.91 13.25 -31.35
N TYR A 407 -2.78 14.21 -31.00
CA TYR A 407 -2.44 15.55 -30.54
C TYR A 407 -2.55 15.61 -29.01
N PRO A 408 -1.48 15.91 -28.27
CA PRO A 408 -1.52 16.17 -26.84
C PRO A 408 -2.31 17.44 -26.53
N ILE A 409 -3.02 17.43 -25.39
CA ILE A 409 -3.75 18.59 -24.90
C ILE A 409 -2.80 19.56 -24.21
N ASN A 410 -2.96 20.86 -24.49
CA ASN A 410 -2.26 21.96 -23.85
C ASN A 410 -3.09 22.53 -22.71
N PHE A 411 -2.64 22.36 -21.48
CA PHE A 411 -3.34 22.80 -20.25
C PHE A 411 -3.06 24.26 -19.86
N ASP A 412 -2.13 24.95 -20.54
CA ASP A 412 -1.67 26.28 -20.15
C ASP A 412 -2.47 27.40 -20.82
N ASN A 413 -3.03 27.15 -22.02
CA ASN A 413 -3.70 28.17 -22.79
C ASN A 413 -5.13 28.50 -22.31
N ASP A 414 -5.90 27.46 -21.93
CA ASP A 414 -7.26 27.60 -21.38
C ASP A 414 -7.50 26.57 -20.26
N PRO A 415 -6.87 26.73 -19.10
CA PRO A 415 -6.99 25.78 -17.99
C PRO A 415 -8.43 25.65 -17.48
N GLU A 416 -9.21 26.75 -17.47
CA GLU A 416 -10.58 26.72 -16.96
C GLU A 416 -11.53 26.00 -17.92
N GLY A 417 -11.41 26.23 -19.23
CA GLY A 417 -12.23 25.56 -20.25
C GLY A 417 -11.99 24.06 -20.23
N LEU A 418 -10.71 23.64 -20.23
CA LEU A 418 -10.33 22.24 -20.15
C LEU A 418 -10.81 21.56 -18.87
N CYS A 419 -10.62 22.20 -17.71
CA CYS A 419 -11.12 21.67 -16.44
C CYS A 419 -12.62 21.41 -16.49
N ARG A 420 -13.41 22.36 -16.97
CA ARG A 420 -14.88 22.22 -17.08
C ARG A 420 -15.27 21.10 -18.03
N GLU A 421 -14.62 21.02 -19.18
CA GLU A 421 -14.95 20.01 -20.20
C GLU A 421 -14.60 18.60 -19.72
N VAL A 422 -13.40 18.40 -19.17
CA VAL A 422 -13.03 17.07 -18.66
C VAL A 422 -13.92 16.64 -17.50
N LEU A 423 -14.27 17.55 -16.59
CA LEU A 423 -15.22 17.26 -15.54
C LEU A 423 -16.59 16.86 -16.09
N ARG A 424 -17.08 17.56 -17.12
CA ARG A 424 -18.35 17.23 -17.80
C ARG A 424 -18.31 15.82 -18.39
N ILE A 425 -17.20 15.46 -19.05
CA ILE A 425 -17.00 14.13 -19.64
C ILE A 425 -17.03 13.04 -18.55
N VAL A 426 -16.27 13.23 -17.47
CA VAL A 426 -16.26 12.27 -16.36
C VAL A 426 -17.65 12.13 -15.74
N GLN A 427 -18.39 13.24 -15.56
CA GLN A 427 -19.76 13.20 -15.05
C GLN A 427 -20.72 12.47 -16.00
N LEU A 428 -20.55 12.62 -17.31
CA LEU A 428 -21.34 11.87 -18.30
C LEU A 428 -21.17 10.37 -18.09
N TRP A 429 -19.93 9.88 -18.03
CA TRP A 429 -19.69 8.46 -17.87
C TRP A 429 -20.10 7.93 -16.48
N ILE A 430 -20.00 8.75 -15.44
CA ILE A 430 -20.59 8.42 -14.13
C ILE A 430 -22.11 8.24 -14.25
N SER A 431 -22.79 9.09 -15.02
CA SER A 431 -24.25 8.99 -15.22
C SER A 431 -24.66 7.70 -15.97
N HIS A 432 -23.75 7.11 -16.76
CA HIS A 432 -23.88 5.80 -17.40
C HIS A 432 -23.34 4.62 -16.55
N GLY A 433 -23.10 4.86 -15.25
CA GLY A 433 -22.78 3.80 -14.28
C GLY A 433 -21.29 3.46 -14.15
N VAL A 434 -20.39 4.21 -14.77
CA VAL A 434 -18.94 4.05 -14.66
C VAL A 434 -18.45 4.72 -13.37
N ARG A 435 -17.79 3.97 -12.51
CA ARG A 435 -17.21 4.49 -11.27
C ARG A 435 -15.71 4.21 -11.14
N ILE A 436 -15.09 3.70 -12.20
CA ILE A 436 -13.65 3.44 -12.23
C ILE A 436 -13.10 3.98 -13.55
N PHE A 437 -12.02 4.76 -13.47
CA PHE A 437 -11.32 5.29 -14.63
C PHE A 437 -9.85 4.88 -14.59
N ARG A 438 -9.39 4.19 -15.63
CA ARG A 438 -7.96 4.04 -15.91
C ARG A 438 -7.52 5.26 -16.69
N VAL A 439 -6.53 5.96 -16.23
CA VAL A 439 -6.08 7.21 -16.83
C VAL A 439 -4.81 6.97 -17.64
N ASP A 440 -4.88 7.23 -18.93
CA ASP A 440 -3.77 7.08 -19.88
C ASP A 440 -2.72 8.18 -19.68
N ASN A 441 -1.48 7.79 -19.44
CA ASN A 441 -0.32 8.69 -19.32
C ASN A 441 -0.57 9.97 -18.49
N PRO A 442 -1.09 9.89 -17.24
CA PRO A 442 -1.40 11.08 -16.45
C PRO A 442 -0.15 11.91 -16.12
N HIS A 443 1.03 11.31 -16.15
CA HIS A 443 2.31 11.97 -15.92
C HIS A 443 2.72 12.98 -17.01
N THR A 444 2.00 12.98 -18.13
CA THR A 444 2.17 13.97 -19.22
C THR A 444 1.26 15.19 -19.08
N LYS A 445 0.46 15.25 -18.04
CA LYS A 445 -0.46 16.35 -17.73
C LYS A 445 -0.06 17.00 -16.37
N PRO A 446 -0.43 18.25 -16.09
CA PRO A 446 -0.06 18.95 -14.87
C PRO A 446 -0.64 18.30 -13.60
N LEU A 447 0.15 18.17 -12.53
CA LEU A 447 -0.34 17.61 -11.25
C LEU A 447 -1.47 18.44 -10.64
N TRP A 448 -1.44 19.79 -10.78
CA TRP A 448 -2.51 20.65 -10.27
C TRP A 448 -3.87 20.36 -10.92
N PHE A 449 -3.88 19.98 -12.21
CA PHE A 449 -5.09 19.57 -12.92
C PHE A 449 -5.68 18.29 -12.31
N TRP A 450 -4.86 17.27 -12.07
CA TRP A 450 -5.30 16.03 -11.43
C TRP A 450 -5.79 16.28 -10.01
N GLU A 451 -5.04 17.03 -9.22
CA GLU A 451 -5.46 17.42 -7.86
C GLU A 451 -6.85 18.07 -7.88
N TRP A 452 -7.06 19.01 -8.80
CA TRP A 452 -8.34 19.70 -8.95
C TRP A 452 -9.46 18.76 -9.41
N LEU A 453 -9.24 17.96 -10.47
CA LEU A 453 -10.25 17.07 -11.04
C LEU A 453 -10.69 16.01 -10.02
N LEU A 454 -9.73 15.32 -9.41
CA LEU A 454 -10.00 14.24 -8.46
C LEU A 454 -10.75 14.75 -7.22
N ASP A 455 -10.37 15.92 -6.68
CA ASP A 455 -11.10 16.55 -5.58
C ASP A 455 -12.53 16.98 -5.98
N ARG A 456 -12.76 17.37 -7.25
CA ARG A 456 -14.09 17.73 -7.74
C ARG A 456 -14.96 16.51 -7.95
N VAL A 457 -14.44 15.47 -8.57
CA VAL A 457 -15.18 14.22 -8.80
C VAL A 457 -15.59 13.61 -7.46
N ARG A 458 -14.67 13.57 -6.48
CA ARG A 458 -14.98 13.03 -5.15
C ARG A 458 -16.13 13.77 -4.45
N LYS A 459 -16.30 15.07 -4.68
CA LYS A 459 -17.44 15.84 -4.14
C LYS A 459 -18.77 15.50 -4.81
N ILE A 460 -18.73 14.90 -5.98
CA ILE A 460 -19.91 14.47 -6.75
C ILE A 460 -20.28 13.03 -6.38
N ASP A 461 -19.28 12.16 -6.40
CA ASP A 461 -19.36 10.76 -6.01
C ASP A 461 -18.00 10.33 -5.42
N ASP A 462 -17.97 10.12 -4.11
CA ASP A 462 -16.76 9.75 -3.37
C ASP A 462 -16.32 8.30 -3.62
N GLY A 463 -17.19 7.48 -4.22
CA GLY A 463 -16.88 6.12 -4.63
C GLY A 463 -16.20 6.00 -5.98
N VAL A 464 -15.89 7.09 -6.69
CA VAL A 464 -15.18 7.02 -7.97
C VAL A 464 -13.68 6.79 -7.75
N VAL A 465 -13.13 5.80 -8.46
CA VAL A 465 -11.73 5.36 -8.37
C VAL A 465 -10.96 5.72 -9.64
N PHE A 466 -9.74 6.21 -9.49
CA PHE A 466 -8.83 6.50 -10.59
C PHE A 466 -7.55 5.68 -10.47
N LEU A 467 -7.23 4.93 -11.54
CA LEU A 467 -6.00 4.18 -11.71
C LEU A 467 -5.07 4.94 -12.67
N ALA A 468 -3.89 5.33 -12.21
CA ALA A 468 -2.88 6.02 -13.03
C ALA A 468 -2.05 5.02 -13.84
N GLU A 469 -2.05 5.13 -15.16
CA GLU A 469 -1.05 4.46 -16.00
C GLU A 469 0.16 5.39 -16.14
N ALA A 470 1.17 5.19 -15.28
CA ALA A 470 2.28 6.12 -15.16
C ALA A 470 3.63 5.40 -15.00
N PHE A 471 4.15 4.85 -16.10
CA PHE A 471 5.49 4.28 -16.13
C PHE A 471 6.54 5.41 -16.25
N THR A 472 6.81 6.07 -15.14
CA THR A 472 7.66 7.25 -15.05
C THR A 472 8.56 7.21 -13.82
N ARG A 473 9.32 8.28 -13.57
CA ARG A 473 10.22 8.36 -12.42
C ARG A 473 9.46 8.31 -11.08
N PRO A 474 10.04 7.74 -10.01
CA PRO A 474 9.37 7.54 -8.72
C PRO A 474 8.70 8.79 -8.16
N ALA A 475 9.37 9.95 -8.24
CA ALA A 475 8.82 11.20 -7.74
C ALA A 475 7.50 11.60 -8.43
N MET A 476 7.38 11.36 -9.74
CA MET A 476 6.17 11.67 -10.50
C MET A 476 5.06 10.63 -10.22
N MET A 477 5.38 9.33 -10.16
CA MET A 477 4.41 8.30 -9.75
C MET A 477 3.82 8.59 -8.39
N GLN A 478 4.67 8.85 -7.40
CA GLN A 478 4.23 9.21 -6.05
C GLN A 478 3.52 10.57 -6.01
N GLY A 479 3.90 11.49 -6.90
CA GLY A 479 3.23 12.79 -7.06
C GLY A 479 1.77 12.63 -7.47
N LEU A 480 1.48 11.73 -8.42
CA LEU A 480 0.12 11.40 -8.85
C LEU A 480 -0.70 10.78 -7.71
N ALA A 481 -0.12 9.83 -6.97
CA ALA A 481 -0.78 9.27 -5.79
C ALA A 481 -1.12 10.36 -4.74
N LYS A 482 -0.18 11.28 -4.46
CA LYS A 482 -0.39 12.43 -3.54
C LYS A 482 -1.42 13.43 -4.09
N ALA A 483 -1.58 13.53 -5.42
CA ALA A 483 -2.61 14.35 -6.05
C ALA A 483 -4.01 13.76 -5.88
N GLY A 484 -4.13 12.46 -5.55
CA GLY A 484 -5.41 11.81 -5.23
C GLY A 484 -5.77 10.59 -6.05
N PHE A 485 -4.88 10.08 -6.90
CA PHE A 485 -5.08 8.77 -7.55
C PHE A 485 -5.08 7.67 -6.50
N GLN A 486 -6.08 6.81 -6.52
CA GLN A 486 -6.22 5.72 -5.59
C GLN A 486 -5.31 4.54 -5.95
N GLN A 487 -5.12 4.27 -7.24
CA GLN A 487 -4.31 3.17 -7.74
C GLN A 487 -3.29 3.66 -8.77
N SER A 488 -2.23 2.89 -8.98
CA SER A 488 -1.25 3.13 -10.04
C SER A 488 -0.73 1.83 -10.62
N TYR A 489 -0.48 1.81 -11.92
CA TYR A 489 0.44 0.82 -12.50
C TYR A 489 1.80 0.92 -11.80
N SER A 490 2.62 -0.11 -11.91
CA SER A 490 3.79 -0.25 -11.07
C SER A 490 5.00 -0.81 -11.80
N TYR A 491 6.16 -0.72 -11.18
CA TYR A 491 7.38 -1.32 -11.74
C TYR A 491 7.41 -2.84 -11.68
N PHE A 492 6.43 -3.49 -11.05
CA PHE A 492 6.31 -4.94 -10.99
C PHE A 492 6.50 -5.58 -12.36
N THR A 493 5.96 -4.99 -13.43
CA THR A 493 6.05 -5.51 -14.80
C THR A 493 7.47 -5.88 -15.21
N TRP A 494 8.49 -5.13 -14.75
CA TRP A 494 9.90 -5.36 -15.10
C TRP A 494 10.76 -5.93 -13.96
N ARG A 495 10.20 -6.11 -12.76
CA ARG A 495 10.90 -6.72 -11.62
C ARG A 495 10.71 -8.22 -11.67
N ASN A 496 11.70 -8.96 -12.18
CA ASN A 496 11.60 -10.40 -12.42
C ASN A 496 12.55 -11.23 -11.55
N ALA A 497 13.74 -10.70 -11.23
CA ALA A 497 14.67 -11.37 -10.34
C ALA A 497 14.21 -11.26 -8.87
N LYS A 498 14.53 -12.28 -8.04
CA LYS A 498 14.21 -12.30 -6.62
C LYS A 498 14.57 -10.99 -5.92
N TRP A 499 15.83 -10.55 -6.01
CA TRP A 499 16.32 -9.35 -5.33
C TRP A 499 15.58 -8.07 -5.74
N GLU A 500 15.18 -7.96 -7.03
CA GLU A 500 14.38 -6.84 -7.52
C GLU A 500 12.98 -6.84 -6.92
N LEU A 501 12.38 -8.03 -6.78
CA LEU A 501 11.07 -8.21 -6.17
C LEU A 501 11.12 -7.92 -4.67
N GLU A 502 12.13 -8.42 -3.95
CA GLU A 502 12.32 -8.16 -2.52
C GLU A 502 12.45 -6.65 -2.24
N GLU A 503 13.34 -5.95 -2.96
CA GLU A 503 13.51 -4.50 -2.84
C GLU A 503 12.19 -3.75 -3.10
N TYR A 504 11.50 -4.12 -4.17
CA TYR A 504 10.27 -3.44 -4.56
C TYR A 504 9.12 -3.73 -3.59
N LEU A 505 8.96 -4.96 -3.14
CA LEU A 505 7.95 -5.33 -2.14
C LEU A 505 8.18 -4.61 -0.81
N GLU A 506 9.44 -4.47 -0.37
CA GLU A 506 9.75 -3.69 0.83
C GLU A 506 9.42 -2.20 0.66
N GLU A 507 9.74 -1.60 -0.49
CA GLU A 507 9.39 -0.20 -0.79
C GLU A 507 7.88 0.04 -0.69
N ILE A 508 7.06 -0.77 -1.38
CA ILE A 508 5.62 -0.54 -1.49
C ILE A 508 4.84 -0.89 -0.22
N THR A 509 5.35 -1.82 0.58
CA THR A 509 4.68 -2.23 1.84
C THR A 509 5.09 -1.38 3.04
N ARG A 510 6.20 -0.62 2.94
CA ARG A 510 6.75 0.19 4.02
C ARG A 510 6.78 1.68 3.70
N ALA A 511 7.63 2.09 2.75
CA ALA A 511 7.93 3.50 2.53
C ALA A 511 6.77 4.27 1.87
N THR A 512 6.03 3.65 0.96
CA THR A 512 5.01 4.32 0.14
C THR A 512 3.59 3.85 0.41
N ALA A 513 3.39 2.82 1.23
CA ALA A 513 2.13 2.12 1.46
C ALA A 513 0.93 3.03 1.82
N ALA A 514 1.20 4.12 2.54
CA ALA A 514 0.15 5.01 3.03
C ALA A 514 -0.45 5.95 1.96
N GLN A 515 0.12 5.98 0.76
CA GLN A 515 -0.30 6.90 -0.30
C GLN A 515 -0.28 6.29 -1.70
N TYR A 516 0.48 5.20 -1.89
CA TYR A 516 0.69 4.58 -3.20
C TYR A 516 0.21 3.14 -3.15
N ARG A 517 -0.80 2.82 -3.97
CA ARG A 517 -1.36 1.47 -4.08
C ARG A 517 -1.09 0.91 -5.47
N PRO A 518 -0.06 0.06 -5.59
CA PRO A 518 0.33 -0.51 -6.87
C PRO A 518 -0.64 -1.60 -7.32
N ASN A 519 -1.13 -1.48 -8.55
CA ASN A 519 -1.84 -2.53 -9.25
C ASN A 519 -0.84 -3.34 -10.08
N PHE A 520 -0.71 -4.63 -9.78
CA PHE A 520 0.28 -5.52 -10.40
C PHE A 520 -0.28 -6.11 -11.71
N PHE A 521 -0.33 -5.28 -12.75
CA PHE A 521 -0.60 -5.80 -14.08
C PHE A 521 0.57 -6.67 -14.55
N VAL A 522 0.27 -7.92 -14.95
CA VAL A 522 1.27 -8.88 -15.43
C VAL A 522 1.66 -8.60 -16.88
N ASN A 523 0.74 -8.12 -17.70
CA ASN A 523 0.93 -7.66 -19.06
C ASN A 523 -0.09 -6.56 -19.41
N THR A 524 0.16 -5.85 -20.50
CA THR A 524 -0.76 -4.87 -21.09
C THR A 524 -0.69 -4.98 -22.62
N PRO A 525 -1.58 -4.32 -23.38
CA PRO A 525 -1.46 -4.26 -24.84
C PRO A 525 -0.13 -3.70 -25.35
N ASP A 526 0.53 -2.85 -24.54
CA ASP A 526 1.80 -2.20 -24.85
C ASP A 526 3.04 -2.91 -24.27
N ILE A 527 2.84 -3.88 -23.37
CA ILE A 527 3.94 -4.48 -22.62
C ILE A 527 3.79 -5.99 -22.54
N LEU A 528 4.68 -6.66 -23.27
CA LEU A 528 4.95 -8.09 -23.19
C LEU A 528 6.47 -8.25 -23.01
N THR A 529 6.93 -8.46 -21.78
CA THR A 529 8.37 -8.48 -21.48
C THR A 529 9.07 -9.73 -22.01
N SER A 530 10.40 -9.67 -22.16
CA SER A 530 11.23 -10.83 -22.57
C SER A 530 11.08 -12.01 -21.61
N TYR A 531 10.77 -11.76 -20.34
CA TYR A 531 10.54 -12.82 -19.37
C TYR A 531 9.44 -13.80 -19.79
N PHE A 532 8.34 -13.33 -20.40
CA PHE A 532 7.28 -14.17 -20.94
C PHE A 532 7.68 -14.85 -22.24
N VAL A 533 8.37 -14.13 -23.12
CA VAL A 533 8.81 -14.64 -24.43
C VAL A 533 9.76 -15.81 -24.26
N GLU A 534 10.73 -15.67 -23.37
CA GLU A 534 11.77 -16.65 -23.12
C GLU A 534 11.32 -17.74 -22.15
N GLY A 535 10.59 -17.38 -21.12
CA GLY A 535 10.18 -18.28 -20.04
C GLY A 535 8.92 -19.12 -20.36
N GLY A 536 8.15 -18.76 -21.39
CA GLY A 536 6.97 -19.50 -21.81
C GLY A 536 5.94 -19.74 -20.69
N ARG A 537 5.21 -20.84 -20.73
CA ARG A 537 4.13 -21.16 -19.78
C ARG A 537 4.51 -21.04 -18.29
N PRO A 538 5.69 -21.49 -17.83
CA PRO A 538 6.11 -21.29 -16.45
C PRO A 538 6.14 -19.82 -16.03
N ALA A 539 6.63 -18.93 -16.88
CA ALA A 539 6.70 -17.50 -16.59
C ALA A 539 5.31 -16.89 -16.32
N PHE A 540 4.29 -17.33 -17.09
CA PHE A 540 2.90 -16.87 -16.87
C PHE A 540 2.34 -17.32 -15.52
N LYS A 541 2.55 -18.58 -15.12
CA LYS A 541 2.16 -19.07 -13.80
C LYS A 541 2.85 -18.29 -12.67
N ILE A 542 4.17 -18.14 -12.73
CA ILE A 542 4.99 -17.47 -11.74
C ILE A 542 4.51 -16.03 -11.53
N ARG A 543 4.38 -15.30 -12.63
CA ARG A 543 3.99 -13.87 -12.55
C ARG A 543 2.57 -13.68 -12.04
N ALA A 544 1.61 -14.50 -12.50
CA ALA A 544 0.23 -14.44 -12.01
C ALA A 544 0.14 -14.73 -10.51
N ALA A 545 0.84 -15.77 -10.02
CA ALA A 545 0.81 -16.13 -8.61
C ALA A 545 1.44 -15.04 -7.72
N ILE A 546 2.61 -14.51 -8.11
CA ILE A 546 3.25 -13.42 -7.36
C ILE A 546 2.35 -12.17 -7.37
N ALA A 547 1.80 -11.77 -8.53
CA ALA A 547 0.93 -10.61 -8.63
C ALA A 547 -0.31 -10.74 -7.75
N ALA A 548 -1.00 -11.88 -7.83
CA ALA A 548 -2.23 -12.14 -7.10
C ALA A 548 -2.06 -12.25 -5.58
N THR A 549 -0.85 -12.58 -5.09
CA THR A 549 -0.60 -12.81 -3.67
C THR A 549 0.18 -11.70 -2.99
N ALA A 550 1.10 -11.05 -3.69
CA ALA A 550 1.93 -9.99 -3.09
C ALA A 550 1.21 -8.64 -3.02
N SER A 551 0.34 -8.31 -3.98
CA SER A 551 -0.45 -7.08 -3.97
C SER A 551 -1.96 -7.37 -3.79
N PRO A 552 -2.70 -6.52 -3.05
CA PRO A 552 -4.16 -6.58 -3.01
C PRO A 552 -4.81 -6.16 -4.32
N LEU A 553 -4.06 -5.59 -5.26
CA LEU A 553 -4.49 -5.19 -6.61
C LEU A 553 -3.62 -5.87 -7.65
N TRP A 554 -4.22 -6.59 -8.58
CA TRP A 554 -3.51 -7.14 -9.72
C TRP A 554 -4.40 -7.15 -10.96
N GLY A 555 -3.79 -7.28 -12.14
CA GLY A 555 -4.54 -7.31 -13.38
C GLY A 555 -3.83 -8.06 -14.51
N MET A 556 -4.60 -8.44 -15.50
CA MET A 556 -4.09 -9.02 -16.74
C MET A 556 -4.88 -8.53 -17.96
N TYR A 557 -4.22 -8.47 -19.10
CA TYR A 557 -4.82 -8.25 -20.40
C TYR A 557 -5.16 -9.56 -21.09
N ALA A 558 -6.29 -9.63 -21.76
CA ALA A 558 -6.80 -10.78 -22.51
C ALA A 558 -5.75 -11.38 -23.45
N GLY A 559 -5.69 -12.72 -23.50
CA GLY A 559 -4.65 -13.47 -24.16
C GLY A 559 -3.51 -13.93 -23.24
N TYR A 560 -3.40 -13.34 -22.04
CA TYR A 560 -2.50 -13.87 -21.02
C TYR A 560 -2.86 -15.32 -20.65
N GLU A 561 -4.14 -15.59 -20.44
CA GLU A 561 -4.64 -16.93 -20.17
C GLU A 561 -4.46 -17.91 -21.33
N LEU A 562 -4.13 -17.44 -22.52
CA LEU A 562 -3.79 -18.26 -23.70
C LEU A 562 -2.28 -18.38 -23.93
N TYR A 563 -1.48 -17.87 -23.01
CA TYR A 563 -0.01 -17.84 -23.12
C TYR A 563 0.49 -17.11 -24.37
N GLU A 564 -0.17 -16.01 -24.78
CA GLU A 564 0.27 -15.21 -25.91
C GLU A 564 1.59 -14.53 -25.59
N ASN A 565 2.71 -15.02 -26.16
CA ASN A 565 4.07 -14.60 -25.82
C ASN A 565 4.95 -14.23 -27.01
N VAL A 566 4.35 -13.85 -28.14
CA VAL A 566 5.13 -13.45 -29.32
C VAL A 566 5.20 -11.93 -29.38
N GLN A 567 6.41 -11.40 -29.24
CA GLN A 567 6.68 -9.96 -29.37
C GLN A 567 6.76 -9.51 -30.84
N ARG A 568 6.37 -8.28 -31.09
CA ARG A 568 6.69 -7.57 -32.32
C ARG A 568 8.23 -7.33 -32.37
N PRO A 569 8.91 -7.63 -33.51
CA PRO A 569 10.36 -7.46 -33.59
C PRO A 569 10.84 -6.04 -33.20
N GLY A 570 11.71 -5.98 -32.20
CA GLY A 570 12.29 -4.72 -31.71
C GLY A 570 11.41 -3.87 -30.78
N ALA A 571 10.31 -4.44 -30.26
CA ALA A 571 9.44 -3.81 -29.28
C ALA A 571 8.98 -4.79 -28.20
N GLU A 572 8.66 -4.30 -27.02
CA GLU A 572 8.03 -5.08 -25.93
C GLU A 572 6.50 -5.20 -26.10
N GLU A 573 5.97 -4.98 -27.29
CA GLU A 573 4.56 -5.09 -27.64
C GLU A 573 4.30 -6.48 -28.26
N SER A 574 3.09 -7.00 -28.06
CA SER A 574 2.67 -8.23 -28.75
C SER A 574 2.62 -8.01 -30.27
N ILE A 575 3.00 -9.07 -31.04
CA ILE A 575 2.73 -9.07 -32.48
C ILE A 575 1.22 -9.12 -32.71
N ASP A 576 0.75 -8.48 -33.79
CA ASP A 576 -0.68 -8.39 -34.15
C ASP A 576 -1.50 -7.84 -32.95
N SER A 577 -0.96 -6.78 -32.34
CA SER A 577 -1.51 -6.16 -31.13
C SER A 577 -2.92 -5.64 -31.41
N GLU A 578 -3.83 -5.98 -30.52
CA GLU A 578 -5.23 -5.56 -30.51
C GLU A 578 -5.42 -4.03 -30.47
N LYS A 579 -4.36 -3.32 -30.11
CA LYS A 579 -4.28 -1.86 -30.22
C LYS A 579 -4.48 -1.36 -31.66
N PHE A 580 -4.13 -2.16 -32.66
CA PHE A 580 -4.17 -1.79 -34.08
C PHE A 580 -5.01 -2.71 -34.94
N GLU A 581 -5.42 -3.86 -34.41
CA GLU A 581 -6.07 -4.94 -35.15
C GLU A 581 -7.23 -5.54 -34.37
N TYR A 582 -8.12 -6.25 -35.05
CA TYR A 582 -9.09 -7.11 -34.39
C TYR A 582 -8.44 -8.44 -34.06
N ARG A 583 -8.63 -8.96 -32.82
CA ARG A 583 -8.06 -10.21 -32.36
C ARG A 583 -9.11 -11.09 -31.67
N PRO A 584 -10.04 -11.70 -32.44
CA PRO A 584 -10.97 -12.66 -31.85
C PRO A 584 -10.21 -13.88 -31.34
N ARG A 585 -10.53 -14.33 -30.12
CA ARG A 585 -9.90 -15.46 -29.45
C ARG A 585 -10.93 -16.54 -29.13
N ASP A 586 -10.54 -17.82 -29.26
CA ASP A 586 -11.36 -18.96 -28.83
C ASP A 586 -10.88 -19.46 -27.46
N PHE A 587 -11.26 -18.73 -26.42
CA PHE A 587 -10.93 -19.04 -25.03
C PHE A 587 -11.50 -20.37 -24.58
N LYS A 588 -12.74 -20.67 -25.00
CA LYS A 588 -13.44 -21.88 -24.58
C LYS A 588 -12.79 -23.15 -25.15
N ASP A 589 -12.43 -23.12 -26.42
CA ASP A 589 -11.77 -24.25 -27.08
C ASP A 589 -10.36 -24.47 -26.48
N ALA A 590 -9.61 -23.37 -26.16
CA ALA A 590 -8.33 -23.47 -25.49
C ALA A 590 -8.45 -24.13 -24.09
N GLU A 591 -9.45 -23.76 -23.31
CA GLU A 591 -9.70 -24.36 -22.00
C GLU A 591 -10.06 -25.85 -22.13
N VAL A 592 -10.91 -26.22 -23.06
CA VAL A 592 -11.26 -27.63 -23.33
C VAL A 592 -10.04 -28.46 -23.75
N ARG A 593 -9.09 -27.91 -24.49
CA ARG A 593 -7.84 -28.58 -24.87
C ARG A 593 -6.80 -28.63 -23.75
N GLY A 594 -7.00 -27.92 -22.62
CA GLY A 594 -5.99 -27.77 -21.55
C GLY A 594 -4.85 -26.79 -21.92
N ASP A 595 -5.09 -25.94 -22.89
CA ASP A 595 -4.14 -24.92 -23.38
C ASP A 595 -4.43 -23.52 -22.77
N SER A 596 -5.13 -23.48 -21.62
CA SER A 596 -5.52 -22.24 -20.97
C SER A 596 -5.02 -22.18 -19.54
N LEU A 597 -4.57 -20.99 -19.12
CA LEU A 597 -4.25 -20.64 -17.73
C LEU A 597 -5.49 -20.25 -16.91
N ALA A 598 -6.67 -20.11 -17.52
CA ALA A 598 -7.89 -19.65 -16.86
C ALA A 598 -8.23 -20.45 -15.58
N PRO A 599 -8.10 -21.79 -15.51
CA PRO A 599 -8.32 -22.53 -14.28
C PRO A 599 -7.36 -22.14 -13.13
N TYR A 600 -6.12 -21.84 -13.45
CA TYR A 600 -5.12 -21.40 -12.47
C TYR A 600 -5.42 -19.99 -11.96
N VAL A 601 -5.77 -19.06 -12.86
CA VAL A 601 -6.20 -17.69 -12.52
C VAL A 601 -7.46 -17.74 -11.64
N ARG A 602 -8.43 -18.55 -12.01
CA ARG A 602 -9.65 -18.79 -11.19
C ARG A 602 -9.29 -19.21 -9.77
N ARG A 603 -8.36 -20.16 -9.61
CA ARG A 603 -7.92 -20.60 -8.28
C ARG A 603 -7.22 -19.49 -7.51
N LEU A 604 -6.35 -18.71 -8.14
CA LEU A 604 -5.70 -17.56 -7.50
C LEU A 604 -6.72 -16.54 -6.99
N ASN A 605 -7.71 -16.17 -7.81
CA ASN A 605 -8.75 -15.21 -7.41
C ASN A 605 -9.67 -15.78 -6.32
N GLN A 606 -9.99 -17.08 -6.35
CA GLN A 606 -10.71 -17.74 -5.26
C GLN A 606 -9.95 -17.63 -3.94
N LEU A 607 -8.62 -17.89 -3.94
CA LEU A 607 -7.80 -17.76 -2.75
C LEU A 607 -7.80 -16.32 -2.21
N ARG A 608 -7.83 -15.32 -3.07
CA ARG A 608 -7.93 -13.91 -2.67
C ARG A 608 -9.25 -13.59 -1.95
N HIS A 609 -10.35 -14.23 -2.34
CA HIS A 609 -11.64 -14.09 -1.67
C HIS A 609 -11.73 -14.93 -0.39
N GLU A 610 -11.09 -16.11 -0.37
CA GLU A 610 -11.07 -17.01 0.79
C GLU A 610 -10.17 -16.51 1.92
N HIS A 611 -9.09 -15.76 1.60
CA HIS A 611 -8.04 -15.33 2.52
C HIS A 611 -7.92 -13.82 2.64
N PRO A 612 -8.55 -13.20 3.65
CA PRO A 612 -8.47 -11.75 3.89
C PRO A 612 -7.05 -11.20 4.05
N ALA A 613 -6.08 -12.04 4.44
CA ALA A 613 -4.68 -11.64 4.53
C ALA A 613 -4.10 -11.18 3.18
N LEU A 614 -4.59 -11.70 2.06
CA LEU A 614 -4.17 -11.27 0.71
C LEU A 614 -4.72 -9.89 0.33
N GLY A 615 -5.75 -9.41 1.02
CA GLY A 615 -6.39 -8.12 0.77
C GLY A 615 -5.72 -6.89 1.38
N ASP A 616 -4.65 -7.04 2.17
CA ASP A 616 -3.93 -5.92 2.78
C ASP A 616 -2.54 -5.74 2.12
N LEU A 617 -2.04 -4.50 2.09
CA LEU A 617 -0.72 -4.20 1.49
C LEU A 617 0.42 -4.28 2.52
N GLN A 618 0.21 -3.76 3.74
CA GLN A 618 1.26 -3.55 4.73
C GLN A 618 1.61 -4.79 5.58
N ASN A 619 0.88 -5.88 5.42
CA ASN A 619 1.03 -7.10 6.21
C ASN A 619 1.98 -8.14 5.60
N LEU A 620 2.78 -7.76 4.60
CA LEU A 620 3.76 -8.62 3.95
C LEU A 620 5.08 -8.61 4.70
N THR A 621 5.62 -9.82 4.93
CA THR A 621 6.96 -10.03 5.50
C THR A 621 7.77 -10.94 4.59
N LEU A 622 8.98 -10.50 4.21
CA LEU A 622 9.95 -11.29 3.45
C LEU A 622 10.67 -12.29 4.35
N HIS A 623 10.94 -13.48 3.85
CA HIS A 623 11.68 -14.52 4.56
C HIS A 623 12.96 -14.89 3.80
N PRO A 624 14.12 -14.96 4.49
CA PRO A 624 15.39 -15.32 3.86
C PRO A 624 15.38 -16.71 3.25
N THR A 625 15.99 -16.85 2.07
CA THR A 625 16.24 -18.14 1.41
C THR A 625 17.69 -18.20 0.94
N ASP A 626 18.26 -19.41 0.85
CA ASP A 626 19.64 -19.64 0.43
C ASP A 626 19.82 -19.83 -1.10
N ASP A 627 18.75 -19.63 -1.89
CA ASP A 627 18.77 -19.63 -3.36
C ASP A 627 18.43 -18.26 -3.92
N ASP A 628 19.09 -17.83 -4.99
CA ASP A 628 18.96 -16.52 -5.62
C ASP A 628 17.72 -16.35 -6.53
N ALA A 629 16.95 -17.44 -6.73
CA ALA A 629 15.72 -17.44 -7.52
C ALA A 629 14.48 -17.83 -6.70
N ILE A 630 14.62 -18.27 -5.45
CA ILE A 630 13.47 -18.62 -4.60
C ILE A 630 13.08 -17.41 -3.74
N LEU A 631 11.99 -16.77 -4.10
CA LEU A 631 11.33 -15.72 -3.33
C LEU A 631 10.41 -16.34 -2.28
N CYS A 632 10.49 -15.87 -1.03
CA CYS A 632 9.57 -16.28 0.02
C CYS A 632 9.04 -15.05 0.78
N PHE A 633 7.73 -15.00 0.94
CA PHE A 633 7.07 -14.00 1.79
C PHE A 633 5.83 -14.58 2.47
N SER A 634 5.41 -13.96 3.56
CA SER A 634 4.15 -14.28 4.22
C SER A 634 3.24 -13.04 4.32
N LYS A 635 1.96 -13.30 4.49
CA LYS A 635 0.94 -12.30 4.82
C LYS A 635 0.08 -12.84 5.95
N THR A 636 -0.10 -12.04 6.99
CA THR A 636 -0.87 -12.42 8.18
C THR A 636 -1.87 -11.34 8.53
N LYS A 637 -3.10 -11.73 8.85
CA LYS A 637 -4.19 -10.83 9.28
C LYS A 637 -5.02 -11.48 10.35
N THR A 638 -5.34 -10.71 11.41
CA THR A 638 -6.36 -11.11 12.41
C THR A 638 -7.74 -10.85 11.81
N VAL A 639 -8.55 -11.87 11.74
CA VAL A 639 -9.91 -11.81 11.20
C VAL A 639 -10.95 -12.28 12.25
N GLN A 640 -12.15 -11.69 12.20
CA GLN A 640 -13.28 -12.11 13.03
C GLN A 640 -13.98 -13.28 12.35
N GLY A 641 -14.08 -14.39 13.04
CA GLY A 641 -14.81 -15.56 12.60
C GLY A 641 -16.00 -15.89 13.52
N PRO A 642 -16.80 -16.91 13.17
CA PRO A 642 -17.92 -17.34 14.00
C PRO A 642 -17.51 -17.78 15.41
N ASP A 643 -16.30 -18.31 15.55
CA ASP A 643 -15.73 -18.83 16.81
C ASP A 643 -14.85 -17.80 17.54
N GLY A 644 -14.85 -16.53 17.09
CA GLY A 644 -14.00 -15.46 17.60
C GLY A 644 -12.87 -15.07 16.65
N GLU A 645 -11.90 -14.30 17.17
CA GLU A 645 -10.72 -13.89 16.39
C GLU A 645 -9.82 -15.08 16.07
N HIS A 646 -9.32 -15.10 14.84
CA HIS A 646 -8.29 -16.04 14.42
C HIS A 646 -7.31 -15.38 13.43
N GLU A 647 -6.13 -15.94 13.29
CA GLU A 647 -5.12 -15.46 12.34
C GLU A 647 -5.27 -16.19 11.01
N ASP A 648 -5.50 -15.44 9.93
CA ASP A 648 -5.35 -15.89 8.56
C ASP A 648 -3.90 -15.64 8.13
N THR A 649 -3.15 -16.72 7.86
CA THR A 649 -1.72 -16.63 7.55
C THR A 649 -1.40 -17.47 6.32
N LEU A 650 -0.83 -16.83 5.32
CA LEU A 650 -0.35 -17.46 4.10
C LEU A 650 1.16 -17.27 3.95
N ILE A 651 1.84 -18.30 3.50
CA ILE A 651 3.25 -18.27 3.10
C ILE A 651 3.30 -18.56 1.60
N VAL A 652 3.93 -17.70 0.83
CA VAL A 652 4.10 -17.84 -0.60
C VAL A 652 5.57 -18.08 -0.90
N VAL A 653 5.86 -19.16 -1.63
CA VAL A 653 7.22 -19.52 -2.07
C VAL A 653 7.20 -19.64 -3.58
N ALA A 654 7.96 -18.82 -4.29
CA ALA A 654 7.96 -18.77 -5.74
C ALA A 654 9.36 -18.96 -6.31
N ASN A 655 9.48 -19.86 -7.28
CA ASN A 655 10.66 -19.96 -8.12
C ASN A 655 10.57 -18.91 -9.23
N THR A 656 11.42 -17.90 -9.20
CA THR A 656 11.45 -16.84 -10.21
C THR A 656 12.21 -17.23 -11.50
N ASP A 657 12.88 -18.40 -11.52
CA ASP A 657 13.53 -18.96 -12.71
C ASP A 657 12.57 -19.88 -13.48
N PRO A 658 12.04 -19.45 -14.65
CA PRO A 658 11.08 -20.25 -15.40
C PRO A 658 11.71 -21.46 -16.14
N HIS A 659 13.03 -21.62 -16.08
CA HIS A 659 13.76 -22.59 -16.87
C HIS A 659 14.30 -23.78 -16.06
N SER A 660 14.52 -23.60 -14.75
CA SER A 660 15.22 -24.57 -13.93
C SER A 660 14.47 -24.91 -12.65
N VAL A 661 14.52 -26.20 -12.29
CA VAL A 661 14.10 -26.64 -10.95
C VAL A 661 15.04 -26.01 -9.92
N ARG A 662 14.47 -25.38 -8.90
CA ARG A 662 15.22 -24.77 -7.79
C ARG A 662 14.87 -25.43 -6.47
N THR A 663 15.82 -25.42 -5.56
CA THR A 663 15.66 -25.88 -4.19
C THR A 663 16.26 -24.87 -3.24
N ALA A 664 15.63 -24.65 -2.11
CA ALA A 664 16.13 -23.73 -1.10
C ALA A 664 15.79 -24.19 0.32
N ASN A 665 16.60 -23.76 1.27
CA ASN A 665 16.22 -23.70 2.68
C ASN A 665 15.68 -22.28 2.94
N ILE A 666 14.53 -22.22 3.59
CA ILE A 666 13.84 -20.99 3.97
C ILE A 666 13.96 -20.83 5.49
N GLU A 667 14.27 -19.65 5.97
CA GLU A 667 14.22 -19.29 7.39
C GLU A 667 12.95 -18.47 7.65
N LEU A 668 11.95 -19.10 8.29
CA LEU A 668 10.66 -18.48 8.57
C LEU A 668 10.70 -17.68 9.89
N ASP A 669 10.27 -16.45 9.84
CA ASP A 669 10.02 -15.62 11.02
C ASP A 669 8.67 -16.02 11.65
N LEU A 670 8.71 -16.83 12.71
CA LEU A 670 7.51 -17.32 13.39
C LEU A 670 6.76 -16.23 14.15
N GLU A 671 7.41 -15.12 14.51
CA GLU A 671 6.75 -13.96 15.11
C GLU A 671 5.92 -13.20 14.07
N ALA A 672 6.47 -12.99 12.88
CA ALA A 672 5.74 -12.41 11.75
C ALA A 672 4.55 -13.27 11.31
N LEU A 673 4.68 -14.60 11.41
CA LEU A 673 3.58 -15.55 11.18
C LEU A 673 2.58 -15.57 12.36
N ARG A 674 2.84 -14.87 13.46
CA ARG A 674 2.07 -14.87 14.71
C ARG A 674 1.82 -16.27 15.26
N LEU A 675 2.84 -17.15 15.12
CA LEU A 675 2.81 -18.54 15.61
C LEU A 675 3.42 -18.63 17.02
N ALA A 676 2.57 -18.59 18.02
CA ALA A 676 2.98 -18.80 19.40
C ALA A 676 3.34 -20.28 19.67
N PRO A 677 4.10 -20.60 20.76
CA PRO A 677 4.46 -21.99 21.07
C PRO A 677 3.27 -22.95 21.18
N GLN A 678 2.12 -22.49 21.67
CA GLN A 678 0.89 -23.30 21.77
C GLN A 678 0.25 -23.64 20.42
N ASP A 679 0.54 -22.87 19.35
CA ASP A 679 0.02 -23.10 18.00
C ASP A 679 0.79 -24.17 17.25
N ARG A 680 1.88 -24.66 17.83
CA ARG A 680 2.83 -25.62 17.25
C ARG A 680 2.78 -26.97 17.96
N ALA A 681 3.27 -28.01 17.27
CA ALA A 681 3.46 -29.32 17.86
C ALA A 681 4.64 -29.30 18.85
N GLU A 682 4.79 -30.38 19.65
CA GLU A 682 5.86 -30.51 20.67
C GLU A 682 7.27 -30.41 20.07
N ASP A 683 7.42 -30.82 18.81
CA ASP A 683 8.68 -30.73 18.03
C ASP A 683 8.92 -29.35 17.39
N GLY A 684 8.04 -28.38 17.67
CA GLY A 684 8.13 -27.02 17.15
C GLY A 684 7.54 -26.82 15.76
N THR A 685 6.97 -27.84 15.14
CA THR A 685 6.38 -27.76 13.81
C THR A 685 4.92 -27.31 13.82
N PHE A 686 4.43 -26.83 12.67
CA PHE A 686 3.04 -26.49 12.42
C PHE A 686 2.53 -27.14 11.13
N ALA A 687 1.22 -27.29 10.99
CA ALA A 687 0.64 -27.83 9.77
C ALA A 687 0.57 -26.75 8.69
N ALA A 688 0.99 -27.12 7.48
CA ALA A 688 1.13 -26.28 6.31
C ALA A 688 0.35 -26.92 5.15
N ASP A 689 -0.80 -26.33 4.78
CA ASP A 689 -1.67 -26.85 3.71
C ASP A 689 -1.41 -26.07 2.41
N GLU A 690 -0.91 -26.75 1.39
CA GLU A 690 -0.63 -26.17 0.07
C GLU A 690 -1.93 -26.07 -0.75
N LEU A 691 -2.25 -24.86 -1.20
CA LEU A 691 -3.58 -24.51 -1.71
C LEU A 691 -3.76 -24.67 -3.22
N LEU A 692 -2.67 -24.88 -3.97
CA LEU A 692 -2.71 -25.10 -5.42
C LEU A 692 -2.77 -26.58 -5.77
N THR A 693 -1.96 -27.41 -5.10
CA THR A 693 -1.86 -28.85 -5.35
C THR A 693 -2.70 -29.69 -4.37
N GLY A 694 -3.06 -29.11 -3.22
CA GLY A 694 -3.83 -29.78 -2.16
C GLY A 694 -2.98 -30.68 -1.25
N GLU A 695 -1.67 -30.58 -1.30
CA GLU A 695 -0.76 -31.28 -0.40
C GLU A 695 -0.77 -30.67 1.01
N SER A 696 -0.41 -31.46 2.02
CA SER A 696 -0.26 -30.97 3.40
C SER A 696 1.09 -31.42 3.95
N TRP A 697 1.77 -30.49 4.61
CA TRP A 697 3.10 -30.69 5.16
C TRP A 697 3.18 -30.34 6.64
N SER A 698 4.28 -30.71 7.28
CA SER A 698 4.66 -30.24 8.63
C SER A 698 5.91 -29.40 8.49
N TRP A 699 5.81 -28.07 8.77
CA TRP A 699 6.88 -27.09 8.62
C TRP A 699 7.34 -26.60 9.98
N GLY A 700 8.62 -26.22 10.09
CA GLY A 700 9.21 -25.57 11.28
C GLY A 700 9.67 -24.14 10.94
N ASP A 701 10.60 -23.62 11.72
CA ASP A 701 11.28 -22.34 11.46
C ASP A 701 12.27 -22.45 10.28
N ARG A 702 12.70 -23.66 9.91
CA ARG A 702 13.52 -23.94 8.75
C ARG A 702 12.85 -25.00 7.88
N VAL A 703 12.68 -24.65 6.62
CA VAL A 703 11.94 -25.46 5.65
C VAL A 703 12.76 -25.65 4.40
N TRP A 704 12.89 -26.89 3.94
CA TRP A 704 13.44 -27.16 2.62
C TRP A 704 12.31 -27.28 1.61
N VAL A 705 12.47 -26.62 0.46
CA VAL A 705 11.51 -26.65 -0.66
C VAL A 705 12.17 -27.04 -1.96
N ARG A 706 11.38 -27.60 -2.89
CA ARG A 706 11.76 -27.88 -4.27
C ARG A 706 10.64 -27.43 -5.18
N LEU A 707 10.90 -26.46 -6.04
CA LEU A 707 9.94 -25.88 -6.98
C LEU A 707 10.34 -26.21 -8.42
N ASP A 708 9.43 -26.85 -9.17
CA ASP A 708 9.62 -27.27 -10.54
C ASP A 708 8.76 -26.37 -11.47
N PRO A 709 9.38 -25.53 -12.32
CA PRO A 709 8.64 -24.58 -13.15
C PRO A 709 7.73 -25.25 -14.17
N PHE A 710 8.01 -26.50 -14.53
CA PHE A 710 7.22 -27.27 -15.50
C PHE A 710 6.05 -28.04 -14.86
N TYR A 711 6.00 -28.11 -13.52
CA TYR A 711 4.89 -28.69 -12.77
C TYR A 711 4.16 -27.62 -11.95
N GLU A 712 4.75 -27.20 -10.82
CA GLU A 712 4.23 -26.11 -10.00
C GLU A 712 5.38 -25.22 -9.51
N PRO A 713 5.52 -24.01 -10.09
CA PRO A 713 6.59 -23.07 -9.73
C PRO A 713 6.36 -22.31 -8.44
N VAL A 714 5.16 -22.37 -7.87
CA VAL A 714 4.77 -21.57 -6.69
C VAL A 714 4.00 -22.43 -5.71
N HIS A 715 4.36 -22.34 -4.43
CA HIS A 715 3.54 -22.84 -3.35
C HIS A 715 2.84 -21.67 -2.63
N ILE A 716 1.54 -21.81 -2.43
CA ILE A 716 0.73 -20.92 -1.59
C ILE A 716 0.24 -21.76 -0.43
N VAL A 717 0.78 -21.51 0.75
CA VAL A 717 0.62 -22.37 1.92
C VAL A 717 -0.18 -21.67 2.99
N SER A 718 -1.31 -22.25 3.39
CA SER A 718 -2.08 -21.79 4.55
C SER A 718 -1.52 -22.42 5.83
N VAL A 719 -1.29 -21.59 6.83
CA VAL A 719 -0.81 -22.01 8.15
C VAL A 719 -2.00 -22.44 9.00
N ARG A 720 -2.03 -23.72 9.35
CA ARG A 720 -3.06 -24.24 10.25
C ARG A 720 -2.52 -24.34 11.68
N ARG A 721 -3.14 -23.57 12.57
CA ARG A 721 -2.82 -23.55 14.00
C ARG A 721 -3.42 -24.75 14.73
N ARG A 722 -2.74 -25.20 15.76
CA ARG A 722 -3.28 -26.22 16.66
C ARG A 722 -4.40 -25.56 17.49
N ARG A 723 -5.62 -26.16 17.45
CA ARG A 723 -6.75 -25.69 18.26
C ARG A 723 -6.62 -26.15 19.71
#